data_c398514620997a3ca842b1a91261681f
#
_entry.id   c398514620997a3ca842b1a91261681f
#
_cell.length_a   1.000
_cell.length_b   1.000
_cell.length_c   1.000
_cell.angle_alpha   90.00
_cell.angle_beta   90.00
_cell.angle_gamma   90.00
#
_symmetry.space_group_name_H-M   'P 1'
#
loop_
_entity.id
_entity.type
_entity.pdbx_description
1 polymer ?
#
loop_
_entity_poly.entity_id
_entity_poly.type
_entity_poly.pdbx_seq_one_letter_code
_entity_poly.pdbx_strand_id
1 'polypeptide(L)'
;MGSLSPASYLALVVVLAVAAQWAAWQIKLPSILLLLLTGFGLGRLVSPETVLGRDVLFGGVTLAVGIILFEGALSLRLKHVQDLGRPVIRLCSVTVVVAWALITAAALLIGFDVEVALLVGAILVVTGPTVISPILRSLRPTRRVSSLLRWEGIVVDPIGAVLAVLVFQGVLAGGGGDAVPQLLGTLLKTLLIAFGIALALGWVLERLMRRHAIPDFLHGVTFLGAAIGSLVVSDALQPESGLLTVTVLGVYLGNRPDLHLEHIAAFKENLQILFVGALFIVLAGRISPQQVVDVAPQALIFLALLVVVVRPLSVTLGLIGTKVTRDERKLLAFMAPRGIVAAAVTSIFALEFAHSAELAHAEAERASGARADDLLARSHDLASLADQASDMVPLVFIVIVCTVAIYGLGVGRLAERLGLASTSPQGIIFVGGQQWVVDAAKILEESKVSTIMVSREFSKLHRARMAGLTTETANILSDYAVKDMDLAGIGSLIACTDGDDVNATAAREFAHVLGRANVYQLRRTDEEDRTKDQRRKAASHLTARSVFQPPRSHEEMDELVASGMTVKRTRLTKEFTLDDFRGRYGEETVLMFALKDGEVHVLSEESKVAQVGVSIVALVRETDGPAREQPQPTPSP
;
A
#
# COMPACT_ATOMS: atom_id res chain seq x y z
N MET A 1 -36.95 -17.22 -6.84
CA MET A 1 -35.60 -17.68 -6.49
C MET A 1 -35.57 -17.88 -4.99
N GLY A 2 -35.23 -19.08 -4.49
CA GLY A 2 -35.18 -19.35 -3.06
C GLY A 2 -34.22 -18.38 -2.34
N SER A 3 -34.59 -17.94 -1.17
CA SER A 3 -33.75 -17.05 -0.35
C SER A 3 -32.40 -17.70 -0.09
N LEU A 4 -31.32 -17.11 -0.59
CA LEU A 4 -29.96 -17.55 -0.27
C LEU A 4 -29.80 -17.53 1.26
N SER A 5 -29.25 -18.62 1.82
CA SER A 5 -28.89 -18.62 3.24
C SER A 5 -27.74 -17.64 3.49
N PRO A 6 -27.63 -17.05 4.71
CA PRO A 6 -26.50 -16.18 5.05
C PRO A 6 -25.13 -16.81 4.77
N ALA A 7 -24.99 -18.12 5.04
CA ALA A 7 -23.74 -18.85 4.78
C ALA A 7 -23.42 -18.94 3.28
N SER A 8 -24.44 -19.21 2.44
CA SER A 8 -24.27 -19.28 0.99
C SER A 8 -23.93 -17.91 0.39
N TYR A 9 -24.53 -16.84 0.91
CA TYR A 9 -24.22 -15.47 0.51
C TYR A 9 -22.76 -15.10 0.85
N LEU A 10 -22.33 -15.35 2.08
CA LEU A 10 -20.96 -15.07 2.50
C LEU A 10 -19.94 -15.87 1.69
N ALA A 11 -20.22 -17.17 1.44
CA ALA A 11 -19.36 -17.98 0.58
C ALA A 11 -19.26 -17.41 -0.85
N LEU A 12 -20.38 -16.97 -1.42
CA LEU A 12 -20.42 -16.35 -2.74
C LEU A 12 -19.61 -15.04 -2.76
N VAL A 13 -19.74 -14.19 -1.75
CA VAL A 13 -18.97 -12.95 -1.60
C VAL A 13 -17.46 -13.23 -1.58
N VAL A 14 -17.02 -14.25 -0.82
CA VAL A 14 -15.59 -14.63 -0.75
C VAL A 14 -15.08 -15.10 -2.11
N VAL A 15 -15.82 -15.97 -2.79
CA VAL A 15 -15.44 -16.49 -4.12
C VAL A 15 -15.36 -15.36 -5.14
N LEU A 16 -16.37 -14.49 -5.18
CA LEU A 16 -16.39 -13.35 -6.08
C LEU A 16 -15.28 -12.34 -5.75
N ALA A 17 -14.96 -12.13 -4.47
CA ALA A 17 -13.86 -11.26 -4.06
C ALA A 17 -12.50 -11.75 -4.60
N VAL A 18 -12.23 -13.05 -4.48
CA VAL A 18 -11.01 -13.66 -5.01
C VAL A 18 -10.98 -13.59 -6.53
N ALA A 19 -12.09 -13.93 -7.20
CA ALA A 19 -12.19 -13.88 -8.65
C ALA A 19 -11.99 -12.47 -9.22
N ALA A 20 -12.62 -11.46 -8.61
CA ALA A 20 -12.47 -10.06 -9.01
C ALA A 20 -11.03 -9.54 -8.82
N GLN A 21 -10.38 -9.91 -7.73
CA GLN A 21 -8.98 -9.53 -7.49
C GLN A 21 -8.02 -10.21 -8.48
N TRP A 22 -8.24 -11.49 -8.77
CA TRP A 22 -7.46 -12.22 -9.76
C TRP A 22 -7.65 -11.63 -11.17
N ALA A 23 -8.89 -11.35 -11.57
CA ALA A 23 -9.18 -10.72 -12.85
C ALA A 23 -8.53 -9.33 -12.95
N ALA A 24 -8.61 -8.51 -11.89
CA ALA A 24 -7.96 -7.19 -11.81
C ALA A 24 -6.45 -7.28 -12.03
N TRP A 25 -5.81 -8.27 -11.43
CA TRP A 25 -4.38 -8.52 -11.61
C TRP A 25 -4.04 -8.86 -13.07
N GLN A 26 -4.85 -9.72 -13.72
CA GLN A 26 -4.66 -10.11 -15.13
C GLN A 26 -4.75 -8.90 -16.08
N ILE A 27 -5.75 -8.05 -15.88
CA ILE A 27 -5.99 -6.88 -16.77
C ILE A 27 -5.27 -5.61 -16.30
N LYS A 28 -4.44 -5.72 -15.24
CA LYS A 28 -3.66 -4.62 -14.65
C LYS A 28 -4.52 -3.41 -14.23
N LEU A 29 -5.73 -3.66 -13.74
CA LEU A 29 -6.62 -2.66 -13.18
C LEU A 29 -6.57 -2.67 -11.63
N PRO A 30 -6.90 -1.55 -10.96
CA PRO A 30 -7.09 -1.55 -9.51
C PRO A 30 -8.18 -2.52 -9.10
N SER A 31 -7.85 -3.48 -8.22
CA SER A 31 -8.79 -4.53 -7.78
C SER A 31 -10.08 -3.99 -7.18
N ILE A 32 -10.01 -2.85 -6.50
CA ILE A 32 -11.15 -2.22 -5.86
C ILE A 32 -12.26 -1.85 -6.86
N LEU A 33 -11.91 -1.42 -8.08
CA LEU A 33 -12.91 -1.12 -9.11
C LEU A 33 -13.73 -2.34 -9.49
N LEU A 34 -13.07 -3.49 -9.71
CA LEU A 34 -13.76 -4.73 -10.02
C LEU A 34 -14.57 -5.26 -8.83
N LEU A 35 -14.07 -5.10 -7.61
CA LEU A 35 -14.81 -5.45 -6.40
C LEU A 35 -16.10 -4.65 -6.26
N LEU A 36 -16.03 -3.33 -6.46
CA LEU A 36 -17.20 -2.43 -6.42
C LEU A 36 -18.21 -2.77 -7.52
N LEU A 37 -17.76 -2.99 -8.76
CA LEU A 37 -18.63 -3.40 -9.87
C LEU A 37 -19.28 -4.76 -9.61
N THR A 38 -18.51 -5.72 -9.09
CA THR A 38 -19.03 -7.06 -8.74
C THR A 38 -20.08 -6.97 -7.63
N GLY A 39 -19.81 -6.16 -6.59
CA GLY A 39 -20.74 -5.93 -5.48
C GLY A 39 -22.02 -5.25 -5.94
N PHE A 40 -21.92 -4.20 -6.76
CA PHE A 40 -23.06 -3.52 -7.34
C PHE A 40 -23.91 -4.45 -8.21
N GLY A 41 -23.28 -5.33 -9.01
CA GLY A 41 -23.96 -6.35 -9.79
C GLY A 41 -24.64 -7.42 -8.92
N LEU A 42 -23.96 -7.92 -7.88
CA LEU A 42 -24.51 -8.89 -6.94
C LEU A 42 -25.71 -8.32 -6.18
N GLY A 43 -25.65 -7.07 -5.74
CA GLY A 43 -26.73 -6.38 -5.03
C GLY A 43 -28.03 -6.25 -5.82
N ARG A 44 -27.93 -6.28 -7.17
CA ARG A 44 -29.11 -6.37 -8.07
C ARG A 44 -29.85 -7.70 -7.97
N LEU A 45 -29.13 -8.75 -7.68
CA LEU A 45 -29.69 -10.10 -7.58
C LEU A 45 -30.12 -10.39 -6.14
N VAL A 46 -29.33 -9.97 -5.16
CA VAL A 46 -29.53 -10.29 -3.75
C VAL A 46 -29.03 -9.12 -2.88
N SER A 47 -29.92 -8.45 -2.17
CA SER A 47 -29.54 -7.41 -1.23
C SER A 47 -28.85 -8.00 0.01
N PRO A 48 -27.67 -7.47 0.41
CA PRO A 48 -26.98 -7.91 1.63
C PRO A 48 -27.83 -7.77 2.90
N GLU A 49 -28.61 -6.70 2.99
CA GLU A 49 -29.44 -6.40 4.18
C GLU A 49 -30.58 -7.42 4.37
N THR A 50 -31.16 -7.91 3.28
CA THR A 50 -32.25 -8.90 3.36
C THR A 50 -31.75 -10.27 3.76
N VAL A 51 -30.47 -10.59 3.46
CA VAL A 51 -29.87 -11.92 3.74
C VAL A 51 -29.19 -11.95 5.11
N LEU A 52 -28.41 -10.92 5.45
CA LEU A 52 -27.62 -10.88 6.70
C LEU A 52 -28.35 -10.21 7.86
N GLY A 53 -29.33 -9.35 7.57
CA GLY A 53 -29.87 -8.43 8.54
C GLY A 53 -28.92 -7.24 8.84
N ARG A 54 -29.47 -6.16 9.34
CA ARG A 54 -28.71 -4.93 9.59
C ARG A 54 -27.60 -5.12 10.63
N ASP A 55 -27.91 -5.72 11.78
CA ASP A 55 -26.98 -5.86 12.90
C ASP A 55 -25.74 -6.69 12.54
N VAL A 56 -25.96 -7.83 11.89
CA VAL A 56 -24.86 -8.72 11.45
C VAL A 56 -24.01 -8.04 10.38
N LEU A 57 -24.64 -7.32 9.45
CA LEU A 57 -23.95 -6.63 8.37
C LEU A 57 -23.05 -5.52 8.95
N PHE A 58 -23.59 -4.61 9.75
CA PHE A 58 -22.81 -3.48 10.29
C PHE A 58 -21.78 -3.94 11.31
N GLY A 59 -22.13 -4.87 12.21
CA GLY A 59 -21.18 -5.47 13.15
C GLY A 59 -20.02 -6.15 12.42
N GLY A 60 -20.32 -6.88 11.34
CA GLY A 60 -19.30 -7.49 10.49
C GLY A 60 -18.40 -6.47 9.78
N VAL A 61 -18.97 -5.37 9.29
CA VAL A 61 -18.24 -4.25 8.68
C VAL A 61 -17.30 -3.61 9.71
N THR A 62 -17.78 -3.28 10.90
CA THR A 62 -16.98 -2.66 11.96
C THR A 62 -15.82 -3.55 12.39
N LEU A 63 -16.07 -4.86 12.59
CA LEU A 63 -15.01 -5.81 12.94
C LEU A 63 -13.95 -5.91 11.84
N ALA A 64 -14.38 -6.02 10.58
CA ALA A 64 -13.45 -6.12 9.46
C ALA A 64 -12.62 -4.85 9.28
N VAL A 65 -13.23 -3.66 9.40
CA VAL A 65 -12.51 -2.37 9.38
C VAL A 65 -11.52 -2.28 10.54
N GLY A 66 -11.91 -2.66 11.75
CA GLY A 66 -11.02 -2.66 12.91
C GLY A 66 -9.80 -3.57 12.73
N ILE A 67 -9.99 -4.77 12.17
CA ILE A 67 -8.88 -5.70 11.84
C ILE A 67 -7.93 -5.08 10.82
N ILE A 68 -8.46 -4.47 9.76
CA ILE A 68 -7.67 -3.83 8.71
C ILE A 68 -6.86 -2.65 9.26
N LEU A 69 -7.48 -1.83 10.12
CA LEU A 69 -6.80 -0.70 10.77
C LEU A 69 -5.70 -1.16 11.72
N PHE A 70 -5.97 -2.20 12.53
CA PHE A 70 -4.97 -2.79 13.40
C PHE A 70 -3.75 -3.29 12.62
N GLU A 71 -4.00 -4.02 11.53
CA GLU A 71 -2.94 -4.53 10.66
C GLU A 71 -2.14 -3.40 10.02
N GLY A 72 -2.84 -2.40 9.45
CA GLY A 72 -2.21 -1.21 8.91
C GLY A 72 -1.33 -0.51 9.94
N ALA A 73 -1.84 -0.31 11.15
CA ALA A 73 -1.16 0.34 12.25
C ALA A 73 0.09 -0.43 12.73
N LEU A 74 0.06 -1.76 12.73
CA LEU A 74 1.24 -2.60 13.00
C LEU A 74 2.40 -2.34 12.03
N SER A 75 2.11 -1.90 10.83
CA SER A 75 3.13 -1.59 9.81
C SER A 75 3.76 -0.21 9.97
N LEU A 76 3.20 0.67 10.82
CA LEU A 76 3.71 2.02 11.04
C LEU A 76 4.93 2.03 11.95
N ARG A 77 6.05 2.56 11.44
CA ARG A 77 7.30 2.70 12.20
C ARG A 77 7.49 4.14 12.67
N LEU A 78 7.50 4.35 13.99
CA LEU A 78 7.72 5.68 14.59
C LEU A 78 9.08 6.29 14.22
N LYS A 79 10.09 5.46 13.95
CA LYS A 79 11.39 5.92 13.42
C LYS A 79 11.24 6.75 12.13
N HIS A 80 10.31 6.37 11.25
CA HIS A 80 10.05 7.14 10.03
C HIS A 80 9.43 8.51 10.31
N VAL A 81 8.69 8.65 11.42
CA VAL A 81 8.16 9.96 11.84
C VAL A 81 9.29 10.87 12.34
N GLN A 82 10.33 10.32 12.96
CA GLN A 82 11.48 11.13 13.40
C GLN A 82 12.18 11.79 12.21
N ASP A 83 12.30 11.09 11.09
CA ASP A 83 12.87 11.60 9.84
C ASP A 83 11.92 12.53 9.09
N LEU A 84 10.62 12.24 9.09
CA LEU A 84 9.57 12.94 8.34
C LEU A 84 8.74 13.91 9.20
N GLY A 85 8.92 13.93 10.51
CA GLY A 85 8.20 14.56 11.61
C GLY A 85 7.17 15.64 11.26
N ARG A 86 7.63 16.83 10.89
CA ARG A 86 6.73 17.95 10.58
C ARG A 86 5.75 17.69 9.42
N PRO A 87 6.16 17.12 8.27
CA PRO A 87 5.23 16.79 7.20
C PRO A 87 4.11 15.84 7.62
N VAL A 88 4.42 14.75 8.34
CA VAL A 88 3.42 13.78 8.81
C VAL A 88 2.43 14.43 9.77
N ILE A 89 2.94 15.13 10.80
CA ILE A 89 2.09 15.81 11.78
C ILE A 89 1.15 16.80 11.09
N ARG A 90 1.64 17.57 10.11
CA ARG A 90 0.82 18.54 9.39
C ARG A 90 -0.19 17.91 8.45
N LEU A 91 0.15 16.79 7.82
CA LEU A 91 -0.83 16.03 7.02
C LEU A 91 -1.95 15.47 7.89
N CYS A 92 -1.63 14.99 9.10
CA CYS A 92 -2.62 14.41 10.01
C CYS A 92 -3.35 15.44 10.91
N SER A 93 -2.98 16.73 10.86
CA SER A 93 -3.62 17.78 11.66
C SER A 93 -4.11 18.95 10.80
N VAL A 94 -3.21 19.83 10.36
CA VAL A 94 -3.56 21.04 9.60
C VAL A 94 -4.31 20.71 8.31
N THR A 95 -3.81 19.72 7.54
CA THR A 95 -4.47 19.31 6.30
C THR A 95 -5.86 18.75 6.56
N VAL A 96 -6.05 18.01 7.66
CA VAL A 96 -7.36 17.46 8.06
C VAL A 96 -8.36 18.59 8.36
N VAL A 97 -7.98 19.58 9.17
CA VAL A 97 -8.85 20.71 9.51
C VAL A 97 -9.20 21.54 8.28
N VAL A 98 -8.21 21.85 7.45
CA VAL A 98 -8.44 22.61 6.20
C VAL A 98 -9.31 21.80 5.23
N ALA A 99 -9.06 20.49 5.09
CA ALA A 99 -9.89 19.64 4.24
C ALA A 99 -11.31 19.56 4.75
N TRP A 100 -11.52 19.39 6.07
CA TRP A 100 -12.86 19.41 6.69
C TRP A 100 -13.61 20.68 6.34
N ALA A 101 -13.02 21.84 6.58
CA ALA A 101 -13.65 23.12 6.26
C ALA A 101 -13.99 23.27 4.76
N LEU A 102 -13.09 22.88 3.88
CA LEU A 102 -13.29 22.97 2.43
C LEU A 102 -14.32 21.96 1.91
N ILE A 103 -14.37 20.73 2.46
CA ILE A 103 -15.38 19.73 2.10
C ILE A 103 -16.75 20.19 2.57
N THR A 104 -16.85 20.71 3.80
CA THR A 104 -18.09 21.32 4.32
C THR A 104 -18.58 22.45 3.40
N ALA A 105 -17.69 23.36 3.01
CA ALA A 105 -18.05 24.42 2.07
C ALA A 105 -18.51 23.87 0.70
N ALA A 106 -17.88 22.82 0.20
CA ALA A 106 -18.29 22.17 -1.04
C ALA A 106 -19.65 21.48 -0.91
N ALA A 107 -19.96 20.88 0.25
CA ALA A 107 -21.25 20.26 0.53
C ALA A 107 -22.38 21.31 0.62
N LEU A 108 -22.13 22.46 1.26
CA LEU A 108 -23.05 23.58 1.26
C LEU A 108 -23.34 24.10 -0.16
N LEU A 109 -22.34 24.17 -1.02
CA LEU A 109 -22.49 24.62 -2.42
C LEU A 109 -23.39 23.71 -3.26
N ILE A 110 -23.48 22.42 -2.93
CA ILE A 110 -24.34 21.46 -3.64
C ILE A 110 -25.73 21.32 -3.02
N GLY A 111 -26.04 22.07 -1.91
CA GLY A 111 -27.36 22.23 -1.36
C GLY A 111 -27.67 21.45 -0.06
N PHE A 112 -26.65 20.86 0.61
CA PHE A 112 -26.85 20.29 1.94
C PHE A 112 -26.99 21.39 3.01
N ASP A 113 -27.79 21.12 4.04
CA ASP A 113 -27.85 21.96 5.22
C ASP A 113 -26.54 21.96 6.01
N VAL A 114 -26.32 22.95 6.86
CA VAL A 114 -25.03 23.14 7.56
C VAL A 114 -24.65 21.92 8.39
N GLU A 115 -25.61 21.32 9.08
CA GLU A 115 -25.45 20.15 9.94
C GLU A 115 -24.95 18.94 9.13
N VAL A 116 -25.64 18.66 8.03
CA VAL A 116 -25.28 17.55 7.14
C VAL A 116 -23.96 17.84 6.40
N ALA A 117 -23.75 19.09 5.98
CA ALA A 117 -22.50 19.49 5.32
C ALA A 117 -21.27 19.33 6.24
N LEU A 118 -21.39 19.69 7.52
CA LEU A 118 -20.35 19.47 8.53
C LEU A 118 -20.04 17.98 8.71
N LEU A 119 -21.09 17.16 8.71
CA LEU A 119 -20.96 15.70 8.84
C LEU A 119 -20.32 15.08 7.59
N VAL A 120 -20.75 15.45 6.38
CA VAL A 120 -20.13 15.06 5.11
C VAL A 120 -18.65 15.44 5.11
N GLY A 121 -18.33 16.64 5.57
CA GLY A 121 -16.95 17.10 5.72
C GLY A 121 -16.13 16.20 6.63
N ALA A 122 -16.65 15.88 7.81
CA ALA A 122 -15.97 15.05 8.80
C ALA A 122 -15.75 13.60 8.31
N ILE A 123 -16.74 13.03 7.66
CA ILE A 123 -16.66 11.67 7.09
C ILE A 123 -15.69 11.62 5.91
N LEU A 124 -15.77 12.58 4.99
CA LEU A 124 -14.99 12.58 3.78
C LEU A 124 -13.58 13.17 3.94
N VAL A 125 -13.18 13.63 5.13
CA VAL A 125 -11.77 13.95 5.39
C VAL A 125 -10.89 12.69 5.39
N VAL A 126 -11.49 11.56 5.70
CA VAL A 126 -10.82 10.26 5.80
C VAL A 126 -10.21 9.84 4.45
N THR A 127 -8.95 9.43 4.49
CA THR A 127 -8.23 8.81 3.36
C THR A 127 -7.96 7.35 3.72
N GLY A 128 -8.67 6.42 3.07
CA GLY A 128 -8.65 5.01 3.50
C GLY A 128 -7.34 4.28 3.21
N PRO A 129 -6.71 3.64 4.22
CA PRO A 129 -5.50 2.83 4.03
C PRO A 129 -5.77 1.61 3.15
N THR A 130 -6.99 1.11 3.15
CA THR A 130 -7.45 -0.02 2.33
C THR A 130 -7.29 0.22 0.83
N VAL A 131 -7.38 1.47 0.41
CA VAL A 131 -7.25 1.89 -0.99
C VAL A 131 -5.82 2.33 -1.31
N ILE A 132 -5.17 3.03 -0.38
CA ILE A 132 -3.81 3.55 -0.57
C ILE A 132 -2.80 2.41 -0.70
N SER A 133 -2.89 1.37 0.13
CA SER A 133 -1.91 0.28 0.14
C SER A 133 -1.81 -0.48 -1.19
N PRO A 134 -2.88 -0.91 -1.86
CA PRO A 134 -2.82 -1.51 -3.20
C PRO A 134 -2.22 -0.57 -4.25
N ILE A 135 -2.57 0.72 -4.22
CA ILE A 135 -2.02 1.71 -5.15
C ILE A 135 -0.51 1.87 -4.94
N LEU A 136 -0.04 1.98 -3.70
CA LEU A 136 1.38 2.07 -3.38
C LEU A 136 2.17 0.83 -3.81
N ARG A 137 1.59 -0.37 -3.69
CA ARG A 137 2.22 -1.61 -4.17
C ARG A 137 2.41 -1.63 -5.68
N SER A 138 1.45 -1.13 -6.44
CA SER A 138 1.55 -1.07 -7.89
C SER A 138 2.44 0.06 -8.37
N LEU A 139 2.42 1.20 -7.69
CA LEU A 139 3.13 2.42 -8.05
C LEU A 139 4.62 2.38 -7.69
N ARG A 140 4.97 1.71 -6.58
CA ARG A 140 6.33 1.67 -6.01
C ARG A 140 7.00 3.06 -5.96
N PRO A 141 6.37 4.04 -5.28
CA PRO A 141 6.91 5.39 -5.21
C PRO A 141 8.13 5.43 -4.28
N THR A 142 8.85 6.57 -4.30
CA THR A 142 9.95 6.80 -3.35
C THR A 142 9.50 6.51 -1.92
N ARG A 143 10.42 5.98 -1.09
CA ARG A 143 10.17 5.63 0.32
C ARG A 143 9.49 6.77 1.08
N ARG A 144 9.93 8.01 0.84
CA ARG A 144 9.41 9.20 1.51
C ARG A 144 7.94 9.43 1.21
N VAL A 145 7.55 9.40 -0.06
CA VAL A 145 6.14 9.54 -0.49
C VAL A 145 5.30 8.37 0.03
N SER A 146 5.81 7.15 -0.08
CA SER A 146 5.13 5.96 0.44
C SER A 146 4.85 6.07 1.94
N SER A 147 5.84 6.50 2.73
CA SER A 147 5.69 6.68 4.17
C SER A 147 4.69 7.78 4.51
N LEU A 148 4.75 8.95 3.84
CA LEU A 148 3.80 10.06 4.06
C LEU A 148 2.35 9.62 3.83
N LEU A 149 2.09 8.93 2.72
CA LEU A 149 0.75 8.46 2.36
C LEU A 149 0.24 7.35 3.29
N ARG A 150 1.11 6.43 3.73
CA ARG A 150 0.73 5.39 4.70
C ARG A 150 0.36 6.01 6.05
N TRP A 151 1.18 6.93 6.55
CA TRP A 151 0.89 7.61 7.81
C TRP A 151 -0.40 8.42 7.72
N GLU A 152 -0.60 9.18 6.65
CA GLU A 152 -1.84 9.91 6.43
C GLU A 152 -3.04 8.96 6.42
N GLY A 153 -3.03 7.91 5.57
CA GLY A 153 -4.15 7.01 5.42
C GLY A 153 -4.53 6.23 6.68
N ILE A 154 -3.55 5.86 7.53
CA ILE A 154 -3.82 5.08 8.74
C ILE A 154 -4.21 5.96 9.92
N VAL A 155 -3.59 7.14 10.06
CA VAL A 155 -3.84 8.02 11.22
C VAL A 155 -5.08 8.88 11.00
N VAL A 156 -5.35 9.34 9.79
CA VAL A 156 -6.52 10.20 9.50
C VAL A 156 -7.83 9.40 9.55
N ASP A 157 -7.79 8.10 9.31
CA ASP A 157 -8.99 7.24 9.34
C ASP A 157 -9.70 7.29 10.71
N PRO A 158 -9.05 6.92 11.84
CA PRO A 158 -9.68 7.06 13.16
C PRO A 158 -9.93 8.52 13.59
N ILE A 159 -9.09 9.47 13.15
CA ILE A 159 -9.34 10.91 13.44
C ILE A 159 -10.64 11.36 12.79
N GLY A 160 -10.88 11.00 11.54
CA GLY A 160 -12.11 11.35 10.83
C GLY A 160 -13.34 10.67 11.42
N ALA A 161 -13.23 9.40 11.84
CA ALA A 161 -14.33 8.71 12.52
C ALA A 161 -14.71 9.42 13.83
N VAL A 162 -13.73 9.74 14.68
CA VAL A 162 -13.97 10.51 15.92
C VAL A 162 -14.54 11.90 15.64
N LEU A 163 -14.03 12.60 14.62
CA LEU A 163 -14.53 13.90 14.20
C LEU A 163 -16.00 13.81 13.75
N ALA A 164 -16.35 12.79 12.98
CA ALA A 164 -17.71 12.57 12.51
C ALA A 164 -18.68 12.29 13.68
N VAL A 165 -18.27 11.51 14.69
CA VAL A 165 -19.07 11.31 15.93
C VAL A 165 -19.26 12.62 16.68
N LEU A 166 -18.22 13.43 16.83
CA LEU A 166 -18.31 14.71 17.52
C LEU A 166 -19.27 15.67 16.81
N VAL A 167 -19.19 15.75 15.48
CA VAL A 167 -20.12 16.56 14.67
C VAL A 167 -21.55 16.05 14.82
N PHE A 168 -21.76 14.74 14.71
CA PHE A 168 -23.07 14.12 14.86
C PHE A 168 -23.69 14.40 16.22
N GLN A 169 -22.92 14.22 17.30
CA GLN A 169 -23.39 14.55 18.66
C GLN A 169 -23.67 16.04 18.83
N GLY A 170 -22.88 16.93 18.21
CA GLY A 170 -23.10 18.35 18.21
C GLY A 170 -24.43 18.76 17.53
N VAL A 171 -24.76 18.11 16.43
CA VAL A 171 -26.03 18.27 15.70
C VAL A 171 -27.19 17.79 16.58
N LEU A 172 -27.09 16.60 17.17
CA LEU A 172 -28.14 16.08 18.07
C LEU A 172 -28.35 16.95 19.32
N ALA A 173 -27.31 17.61 19.83
CA ALA A 173 -27.39 18.53 20.96
C ALA A 173 -28.02 19.88 20.61
N GLY A 174 -28.34 20.13 19.34
CA GLY A 174 -29.01 21.37 18.89
C GLY A 174 -28.11 22.60 18.83
N GLY A 175 -26.78 22.46 18.78
CA GLY A 175 -25.80 23.54 18.52
C GLY A 175 -25.75 24.67 19.57
N GLY A 176 -26.33 24.49 20.75
CA GLY A 176 -26.37 25.51 21.81
C GLY A 176 -25.00 25.73 22.48
N GLY A 177 -24.85 26.82 23.23
CA GLY A 177 -23.61 27.17 23.93
C GLY A 177 -23.07 26.09 24.90
N ASP A 178 -23.94 25.22 25.39
CA ASP A 178 -23.62 24.09 26.27
C ASP A 178 -23.10 22.87 25.51
N ALA A 179 -23.17 22.86 24.18
CA ALA A 179 -22.68 21.75 23.35
C ALA A 179 -21.14 21.63 23.40
N VAL A 180 -20.41 22.75 23.47
CA VAL A 180 -18.93 22.75 23.45
C VAL A 180 -18.30 21.99 24.63
N PRO A 181 -18.73 22.21 25.91
CA PRO A 181 -18.22 21.43 27.03
C PRO A 181 -18.55 19.93 26.92
N GLN A 182 -19.74 19.57 26.41
CA GLN A 182 -20.12 18.18 26.19
C GLN A 182 -19.25 17.51 25.11
N LEU A 183 -19.01 18.19 23.99
CA LEU A 183 -18.14 17.67 22.90
C LEU A 183 -16.70 17.48 23.38
N LEU A 184 -16.16 18.44 24.15
CA LEU A 184 -14.84 18.31 24.75
C LEU A 184 -14.79 17.14 25.75
N GLY A 185 -15.82 16.96 26.55
CA GLY A 185 -15.96 15.83 27.45
C GLY A 185 -15.98 14.49 26.72
N THR A 186 -16.76 14.41 25.65
CA THR A 186 -16.81 13.22 24.77
C THR A 186 -15.47 12.94 24.14
N LEU A 187 -14.81 13.94 23.57
CA LEU A 187 -13.48 13.79 22.98
C LEU A 187 -12.47 13.28 24.01
N LEU A 188 -12.42 13.90 25.17
CA LEU A 188 -11.52 13.48 26.25
C LEU A 188 -11.81 12.05 26.72
N LYS A 189 -13.08 11.69 26.89
CA LYS A 189 -13.51 10.34 27.24
C LYS A 189 -13.08 9.33 26.17
N THR A 190 -13.32 9.62 24.87
CA THR A 190 -12.88 8.77 23.74
C THR A 190 -11.38 8.55 23.75
N LEU A 191 -10.60 9.61 23.93
CA LEU A 191 -9.13 9.52 23.99
C LEU A 191 -8.67 8.70 25.19
N LEU A 192 -9.19 8.95 26.39
CA LEU A 192 -8.82 8.24 27.61
C LEU A 192 -9.14 6.74 27.52
N ILE A 193 -10.31 6.39 27.01
CA ILE A 193 -10.72 4.99 26.84
C ILE A 193 -9.82 4.30 25.79
N ALA A 194 -9.67 4.92 24.61
CA ALA A 194 -8.90 4.34 23.52
C ALA A 194 -7.43 4.13 23.89
N PHE A 195 -6.76 5.16 24.40
CA PHE A 195 -5.36 5.05 24.83
C PHE A 195 -5.20 4.16 26.06
N GLY A 196 -6.12 4.24 27.04
CA GLY A 196 -6.10 3.42 28.24
C GLY A 196 -6.15 1.93 27.93
N ILE A 197 -7.14 1.50 27.13
CA ILE A 197 -7.30 0.09 26.73
C ILE A 197 -6.12 -0.35 25.86
N ALA A 198 -5.76 0.44 24.84
CA ALA A 198 -4.69 0.08 23.91
C ALA A 198 -3.33 -0.08 24.61
N LEU A 199 -2.96 0.84 25.51
CA LEU A 199 -1.67 0.78 26.21
C LEU A 199 -1.67 -0.33 27.26
N ALA A 200 -2.76 -0.53 28.01
CA ALA A 200 -2.87 -1.58 28.99
C ALA A 200 -2.77 -2.98 28.34
N LEU A 201 -3.58 -3.22 27.29
CA LEU A 201 -3.58 -4.48 26.56
C LEU A 201 -2.25 -4.69 25.81
N GLY A 202 -1.72 -3.65 25.19
CA GLY A 202 -0.43 -3.68 24.51
C GLY A 202 0.71 -4.06 25.44
N TRP A 203 0.74 -3.48 26.65
CA TRP A 203 1.72 -3.83 27.68
C TRP A 203 1.59 -5.28 28.16
N VAL A 204 0.35 -5.76 28.36
CA VAL A 204 0.10 -7.16 28.73
C VAL A 204 0.62 -8.12 27.66
N LEU A 205 0.27 -7.86 26.38
CA LEU A 205 0.71 -8.68 25.26
C LEU A 205 2.24 -8.66 25.12
N GLU A 206 2.86 -7.50 25.18
CA GLU A 206 4.32 -7.36 25.16
C GLU A 206 4.96 -8.20 26.29
N ARG A 207 4.40 -8.13 27.50
CA ARG A 207 4.90 -8.87 28.66
C ARG A 207 4.78 -10.38 28.51
N LEU A 208 3.65 -10.85 27.95
CA LEU A 208 3.44 -12.28 27.67
C LEU A 208 4.39 -12.80 26.59
N MET A 209 4.57 -12.02 25.52
CA MET A 209 5.47 -12.36 24.41
C MET A 209 6.93 -12.43 24.89
N ARG A 210 7.40 -11.43 25.62
CA ARG A 210 8.77 -11.40 26.18
C ARG A 210 9.06 -12.55 27.14
N ARG A 211 8.02 -13.11 27.78
CA ARG A 211 8.13 -14.28 28.66
C ARG A 211 7.99 -15.61 27.93
N HIS A 212 7.83 -15.57 26.60
CA HIS A 212 7.51 -16.75 25.80
C HIS A 212 6.31 -17.55 26.34
N ALA A 213 5.35 -16.84 26.96
CA ALA A 213 4.15 -17.47 27.53
C ALA A 213 3.12 -17.86 26.47
N ILE A 214 3.24 -17.31 25.25
CA ILE A 214 2.38 -17.61 24.12
C ILE A 214 3.23 -18.35 23.07
N PRO A 215 2.86 -19.57 22.67
CA PRO A 215 3.56 -20.31 21.62
C PRO A 215 3.49 -19.57 20.27
N ASP A 216 4.53 -19.69 19.44
CA ASP A 216 4.67 -18.94 18.18
C ASP A 216 3.49 -19.12 17.22
N PHE A 217 2.91 -20.34 17.15
CA PHE A 217 1.76 -20.62 16.29
C PHE A 217 0.46 -19.92 16.74
N LEU A 218 0.39 -19.43 17.99
CA LEU A 218 -0.76 -18.69 18.51
C LEU A 218 -0.59 -17.16 18.40
N HIS A 219 0.59 -16.65 18.07
CA HIS A 219 0.84 -15.21 18.04
C HIS A 219 -0.16 -14.47 17.17
N GLY A 220 -0.38 -14.93 15.93
CA GLY A 220 -1.31 -14.28 14.99
C GLY A 220 -2.75 -14.24 15.50
N VAL A 221 -3.21 -15.37 16.06
CA VAL A 221 -4.58 -15.49 16.58
C VAL A 221 -4.76 -14.66 17.86
N THR A 222 -3.74 -14.61 18.72
CA THR A 222 -3.75 -13.79 19.94
C THR A 222 -3.84 -12.30 19.61
N PHE A 223 -3.06 -11.83 18.64
CA PHE A 223 -3.14 -10.44 18.20
C PHE A 223 -4.48 -10.10 17.55
N LEU A 224 -5.02 -11.01 16.75
CA LEU A 224 -6.35 -10.83 16.15
C LEU A 224 -7.43 -10.79 17.24
N GLY A 225 -7.41 -11.71 18.20
CA GLY A 225 -8.33 -11.73 19.31
C GLY A 225 -8.23 -10.48 20.19
N ALA A 226 -7.02 -10.00 20.45
CA ALA A 226 -6.79 -8.77 21.19
C ALA A 226 -7.32 -7.53 20.44
N ALA A 227 -7.12 -7.46 19.12
CA ALA A 227 -7.66 -6.38 18.29
C ALA A 227 -9.19 -6.36 18.33
N ILE A 228 -9.84 -7.51 18.06
CA ILE A 228 -11.30 -7.64 18.08
C ILE A 228 -11.85 -7.34 19.48
N GLY A 229 -11.26 -7.93 20.53
CA GLY A 229 -11.70 -7.73 21.90
C GLY A 229 -11.58 -6.28 22.35
N SER A 230 -10.46 -5.63 22.05
CA SER A 230 -10.26 -4.21 22.38
C SER A 230 -11.18 -3.27 21.61
N LEU A 231 -11.46 -3.56 20.33
CA LEU A 231 -12.43 -2.83 19.53
C LEU A 231 -13.81 -2.84 20.20
N VAL A 232 -14.34 -4.04 20.43
CA VAL A 232 -15.69 -4.22 20.97
C VAL A 232 -15.83 -3.65 22.39
N VAL A 233 -14.86 -3.89 23.26
CA VAL A 233 -14.86 -3.36 24.63
C VAL A 233 -14.79 -1.83 24.62
N SER A 234 -13.97 -1.25 23.75
CA SER A 234 -13.85 0.21 23.64
C SER A 234 -15.13 0.83 23.14
N ASP A 235 -15.74 0.28 22.08
CA ASP A 235 -16.99 0.79 21.51
C ASP A 235 -18.19 0.65 22.47
N ALA A 236 -18.20 -0.39 23.29
CA ALA A 236 -19.21 -0.56 24.34
C ALA A 236 -19.11 0.52 25.45
N LEU A 237 -17.91 1.07 25.69
CA LEU A 237 -17.69 2.15 26.67
C LEU A 237 -17.92 3.54 26.08
N GLN A 238 -17.58 3.70 24.81
CA GLN A 238 -17.74 4.95 24.06
C GLN A 238 -17.81 4.63 22.56
N PRO A 239 -18.91 4.96 21.87
CA PRO A 239 -19.09 4.72 20.44
C PRO A 239 -17.91 5.24 19.61
N GLU A 240 -17.49 4.48 18.60
CA GLU A 240 -16.39 4.76 17.66
C GLU A 240 -14.98 4.92 18.29
N SER A 241 -14.84 4.69 19.60
CA SER A 241 -13.52 4.70 20.24
C SER A 241 -12.69 3.47 19.88
N GLY A 242 -13.33 2.38 19.46
CA GLY A 242 -12.69 1.10 19.13
C GLY A 242 -11.73 1.21 17.95
N LEU A 243 -12.07 1.98 16.91
CA LEU A 243 -11.19 2.19 15.76
C LEU A 243 -9.90 2.90 16.17
N LEU A 244 -9.99 3.89 17.07
CA LEU A 244 -8.82 4.54 17.63
C LEU A 244 -8.02 3.58 18.52
N THR A 245 -8.69 2.77 19.34
CA THR A 245 -8.07 1.78 20.23
C THR A 245 -7.22 0.79 19.45
N VAL A 246 -7.76 0.17 18.39
CA VAL A 246 -7.01 -0.81 17.59
C VAL A 246 -5.86 -0.16 16.84
N THR A 247 -6.00 1.09 16.41
CA THR A 247 -4.93 1.84 15.75
C THR A 247 -3.78 2.10 16.73
N VAL A 248 -4.07 2.61 17.92
CA VAL A 248 -3.05 2.86 18.96
C VAL A 248 -2.38 1.55 19.41
N LEU A 249 -3.16 0.48 19.60
CA LEU A 249 -2.65 -0.85 19.94
C LEU A 249 -1.70 -1.37 18.85
N GLY A 250 -2.09 -1.25 17.56
CA GLY A 250 -1.27 -1.65 16.43
C GLY A 250 0.04 -0.87 16.36
N VAL A 251 -0.01 0.46 16.50
CA VAL A 251 1.20 1.31 16.53
C VAL A 251 2.09 0.94 17.71
N TYR A 252 1.53 0.73 18.90
CA TYR A 252 2.28 0.33 20.08
C TYR A 252 3.05 -0.97 19.85
N LEU A 253 2.35 -2.04 19.45
CA LEU A 253 2.95 -3.36 19.23
C LEU A 253 3.93 -3.36 18.05
N GLY A 254 3.60 -2.66 16.96
CA GLY A 254 4.44 -2.56 15.76
C GLY A 254 5.80 -1.88 16.01
N ASN A 255 5.92 -1.08 17.08
CA ASN A 255 7.15 -0.35 17.40
C ASN A 255 7.96 -0.97 18.55
N ARG A 256 7.63 -2.18 18.98
CA ARG A 256 8.40 -2.92 19.98
C ARG A 256 9.49 -3.76 19.32
N PRO A 257 10.78 -3.48 19.59
CA PRO A 257 11.89 -4.17 18.89
C PRO A 257 11.99 -5.65 19.20
N ASP A 258 11.48 -6.07 20.37
CA ASP A 258 11.61 -7.45 20.86
C ASP A 258 10.46 -8.36 20.39
N LEU A 259 9.50 -7.81 19.63
CA LEU A 259 8.39 -8.59 19.07
C LEU A 259 8.71 -8.96 17.62
N HIS A 260 9.05 -10.24 17.41
CA HIS A 260 9.27 -10.79 16.07
C HIS A 260 7.92 -11.01 15.37
N LEU A 261 7.42 -9.96 14.70
CA LEU A 261 6.12 -9.96 14.04
C LEU A 261 6.15 -10.52 12.62
N GLU A 262 7.30 -11.03 12.15
CA GLU A 262 7.51 -11.45 10.76
C GLU A 262 6.63 -12.63 10.36
N HIS A 263 6.51 -13.62 11.23
CA HIS A 263 5.64 -14.79 11.01
C HIS A 263 4.15 -14.40 10.91
N ILE A 264 3.76 -13.26 11.48
CA ILE A 264 2.39 -12.77 11.48
C ILE A 264 2.09 -12.00 10.19
N ALA A 265 3.12 -11.49 9.49
CA ALA A 265 2.94 -10.60 8.34
C ALA A 265 2.17 -11.27 7.18
N ALA A 266 2.52 -12.50 6.81
CA ALA A 266 1.84 -13.22 5.72
C ALA A 266 0.38 -13.56 6.05
N PHE A 267 0.09 -13.95 7.29
CA PHE A 267 -1.27 -14.22 7.75
C PHE A 267 -2.14 -12.95 7.71
N LYS A 268 -1.59 -11.83 8.19
CA LYS A 268 -2.28 -10.53 8.18
C LYS A 268 -2.62 -10.07 6.76
N GLU A 269 -1.67 -10.18 5.83
CA GLU A 269 -1.88 -9.77 4.45
C GLU A 269 -3.02 -10.54 3.78
N ASN A 270 -3.11 -11.85 4.01
CA ASN A 270 -4.20 -12.67 3.48
C ASN A 270 -5.55 -12.27 4.07
N LEU A 271 -5.62 -11.99 5.37
CA LEU A 271 -6.84 -11.49 6.01
C LEU A 271 -7.27 -10.13 5.47
N GLN A 272 -6.32 -9.20 5.29
CA GLN A 272 -6.61 -7.89 4.71
C GLN A 272 -7.21 -8.03 3.31
N ILE A 273 -6.60 -8.84 2.44
CA ILE A 273 -7.08 -9.08 1.09
C ILE A 273 -8.51 -9.64 1.10
N LEU A 274 -8.79 -10.59 1.99
CA LEU A 274 -10.10 -11.20 2.14
C LEU A 274 -11.15 -10.18 2.63
N PHE A 275 -10.87 -9.50 3.73
CA PHE A 275 -11.81 -8.54 4.32
C PHE A 275 -12.06 -7.33 3.43
N VAL A 276 -11.01 -6.76 2.84
CA VAL A 276 -11.16 -5.65 1.88
C VAL A 276 -12.05 -6.08 0.72
N GLY A 277 -11.81 -7.27 0.15
CA GLY A 277 -12.62 -7.79 -0.95
C GLY A 277 -14.09 -7.99 -0.56
N ALA A 278 -14.34 -8.64 0.57
CA ALA A 278 -15.69 -8.88 1.05
C ALA A 278 -16.43 -7.57 1.37
N LEU A 279 -15.77 -6.63 2.05
CA LEU A 279 -16.36 -5.34 2.41
C LEU A 279 -16.78 -4.52 1.19
N PHE A 280 -15.93 -4.42 0.17
CA PHE A 280 -16.28 -3.66 -1.03
C PHE A 280 -17.45 -4.27 -1.78
N ILE A 281 -17.53 -5.60 -1.87
CA ILE A 281 -18.66 -6.29 -2.52
C ILE A 281 -19.94 -6.07 -1.71
N VAL A 282 -19.91 -6.27 -0.39
CA VAL A 282 -21.08 -6.16 0.46
C VAL A 282 -21.61 -4.72 0.50
N LEU A 283 -20.74 -3.72 0.68
CA LEU A 283 -21.17 -2.32 0.75
C LEU A 283 -21.65 -1.79 -0.60
N ALA A 284 -20.99 -2.19 -1.72
CA ALA A 284 -21.47 -1.82 -3.05
C ALA A 284 -22.80 -2.46 -3.40
N GLY A 285 -23.05 -3.66 -2.88
CA GLY A 285 -24.32 -4.38 -3.09
C GLY A 285 -25.54 -3.75 -2.42
N ARG A 286 -25.35 -2.80 -1.51
CA ARG A 286 -26.45 -2.08 -0.84
C ARG A 286 -27.06 -0.95 -1.68
N ILE A 287 -26.37 -0.49 -2.70
CA ILE A 287 -26.72 0.73 -3.40
C ILE A 287 -27.57 0.42 -4.62
N SER A 288 -28.71 1.08 -4.72
CA SER A 288 -29.59 0.96 -5.87
C SER A 288 -29.13 1.89 -7.02
N PRO A 289 -29.36 1.47 -8.29
CA PRO A 289 -29.02 2.32 -9.43
C PRO A 289 -29.83 3.62 -9.51
N GLN A 290 -31.09 3.59 -9.05
CA GLN A 290 -31.93 4.77 -8.97
C GLN A 290 -31.25 5.82 -8.10
N GLN A 291 -30.90 5.47 -6.88
CA GLN A 291 -30.20 6.38 -5.96
C GLN A 291 -28.92 6.98 -6.55
N VAL A 292 -28.17 6.17 -7.32
CA VAL A 292 -26.95 6.64 -8.01
C VAL A 292 -27.30 7.67 -9.08
N VAL A 293 -28.33 7.43 -9.89
CA VAL A 293 -28.74 8.33 -10.97
C VAL A 293 -29.27 9.64 -10.43
N ASP A 294 -30.09 9.60 -9.37
CA ASP A 294 -30.73 10.77 -8.79
C ASP A 294 -29.71 11.75 -8.20
N VAL A 295 -28.65 11.23 -7.56
CA VAL A 295 -27.61 12.05 -6.91
C VAL A 295 -26.41 12.33 -7.85
N ALA A 296 -26.32 11.67 -8.99
CA ALA A 296 -25.15 11.75 -9.87
C ALA A 296 -24.72 13.18 -10.28
N PRO A 297 -25.62 14.12 -10.66
CA PRO A 297 -25.20 15.46 -11.05
C PRO A 297 -24.51 16.22 -9.91
N GLN A 298 -25.08 16.18 -8.71
CA GLN A 298 -24.51 16.81 -7.52
C GLN A 298 -23.21 16.15 -7.10
N ALA A 299 -23.18 14.79 -7.13
CA ALA A 299 -21.99 14.01 -6.79
C ALA A 299 -20.81 14.28 -7.74
N LEU A 300 -21.05 14.48 -9.04
CA LEU A 300 -19.99 14.80 -9.99
C LEU A 300 -19.41 16.20 -9.79
N ILE A 301 -20.26 17.20 -9.50
CA ILE A 301 -19.82 18.56 -9.16
C ILE A 301 -18.99 18.51 -7.87
N PHE A 302 -19.50 17.83 -6.86
CA PHE A 302 -18.82 17.67 -5.58
C PHE A 302 -17.48 16.95 -5.74
N LEU A 303 -17.44 15.86 -6.51
CA LEU A 303 -16.21 15.15 -6.85
C LEU A 303 -15.18 16.05 -7.55
N ALA A 304 -15.61 16.86 -8.52
CA ALA A 304 -14.74 17.80 -9.19
C ALA A 304 -14.13 18.81 -8.22
N LEU A 305 -14.94 19.36 -7.30
CA LEU A 305 -14.46 20.23 -6.22
C LEU A 305 -13.46 19.52 -5.31
N LEU A 306 -13.74 18.27 -4.91
CA LEU A 306 -12.84 17.48 -4.04
C LEU A 306 -11.49 17.26 -4.68
N VAL A 307 -11.46 16.83 -5.95
CA VAL A 307 -10.22 16.46 -6.65
C VAL A 307 -9.42 17.67 -7.09
N VAL A 308 -10.09 18.72 -7.62
CA VAL A 308 -9.42 19.85 -8.24
C VAL A 308 -9.11 20.99 -7.25
N VAL A 309 -9.95 21.17 -6.24
CA VAL A 309 -9.85 22.32 -5.32
C VAL A 309 -9.48 21.87 -3.91
N VAL A 310 -10.30 21.04 -3.29
CA VAL A 310 -10.20 20.72 -1.87
C VAL A 310 -8.86 20.04 -1.56
N ARG A 311 -8.55 18.97 -2.25
CA ARG A 311 -7.32 18.21 -1.97
C ARG A 311 -6.04 18.98 -2.31
N PRO A 312 -5.87 19.61 -3.49
CA PRO A 312 -4.70 20.42 -3.77
C PRO A 312 -4.50 21.58 -2.80
N LEU A 313 -5.58 22.27 -2.42
CA LEU A 313 -5.50 23.41 -1.53
C LEU A 313 -5.16 22.97 -0.09
N SER A 314 -5.83 21.93 0.44
CA SER A 314 -5.57 21.43 1.79
C SER A 314 -4.16 20.90 1.98
N VAL A 315 -3.63 20.14 1.01
CA VAL A 315 -2.24 19.65 1.03
C VAL A 315 -1.24 20.80 0.89
N THR A 316 -1.52 21.76 0.01
CA THR A 316 -0.62 22.89 -0.20
C THR A 316 -0.53 23.75 1.06
N LEU A 317 -1.65 24.10 1.67
CA LEU A 317 -1.71 24.88 2.92
C LEU A 317 -1.12 24.09 4.10
N GLY A 318 -1.46 22.81 4.23
CA GLY A 318 -0.97 21.95 5.29
C GLY A 318 0.55 21.77 5.27
N LEU A 319 1.17 21.71 4.09
CA LEU A 319 2.60 21.47 3.94
C LEU A 319 3.44 22.74 3.77
N ILE A 320 2.88 23.94 3.96
CA ILE A 320 3.66 25.20 3.95
C ILE A 320 4.74 25.14 5.05
N GLY A 321 5.98 25.50 4.70
CA GLY A 321 7.11 25.51 5.64
C GLY A 321 7.64 24.13 6.03
N THR A 322 7.28 23.08 5.28
CA THR A 322 7.86 21.73 5.43
C THR A 322 8.93 21.47 4.36
N LYS A 323 9.82 20.49 4.62
CA LYS A 323 10.87 20.09 3.68
C LYS A 323 10.35 19.15 2.55
N VAL A 324 9.06 19.17 2.22
CA VAL A 324 8.47 18.40 1.12
C VAL A 324 8.75 19.11 -0.20
N THR A 325 9.31 18.41 -1.18
CA THR A 325 9.62 18.97 -2.50
C THR A 325 8.34 19.36 -3.25
N ARG A 326 8.47 20.21 -4.29
CA ARG A 326 7.32 20.63 -5.10
C ARG A 326 6.65 19.44 -5.79
N ASP A 327 7.43 18.49 -6.24
CA ASP A 327 6.92 17.33 -6.99
C ASP A 327 6.30 16.29 -6.05
N GLU A 328 6.88 16.03 -4.86
CA GLU A 328 6.25 15.26 -3.80
C GLU A 328 4.90 15.88 -3.41
N ARG A 329 4.84 17.22 -3.23
CA ARG A 329 3.60 17.93 -2.88
C ARG A 329 2.53 17.81 -3.96
N LYS A 330 2.91 17.90 -5.25
CA LYS A 330 1.98 17.66 -6.37
C LYS A 330 1.42 16.24 -6.32
N LEU A 331 2.27 15.23 -6.11
CA LEU A 331 1.80 13.85 -6.02
C LEU A 331 0.85 13.63 -4.83
N LEU A 332 1.18 14.17 -3.65
CA LEU A 332 0.31 14.13 -2.47
C LEU A 332 -1.01 14.85 -2.68
N ALA A 333 -1.00 15.98 -3.41
CA ALA A 333 -2.18 16.76 -3.75
C ALA A 333 -3.15 16.02 -4.70
N PHE A 334 -2.63 15.11 -5.52
CA PHE A 334 -3.43 14.29 -6.42
C PHE A 334 -3.48 12.82 -6.00
N MET A 335 -3.43 12.55 -4.69
CA MET A 335 -3.59 11.20 -4.15
C MET A 335 -4.35 11.23 -2.83
N ALA A 336 -5.67 11.12 -2.90
CA ALA A 336 -6.55 11.02 -1.74
C ALA A 336 -7.75 10.09 -2.04
N PRO A 337 -7.53 8.82 -2.31
CA PRO A 337 -8.64 7.90 -2.51
C PRO A 337 -9.43 7.77 -1.21
N ARG A 338 -10.74 7.81 -1.31
CA ARG A 338 -11.63 7.66 -0.16
C ARG A 338 -11.83 6.19 0.19
N GLY A 339 -11.91 5.91 1.49
CA GLY A 339 -11.96 4.55 2.01
C GLY A 339 -13.37 4.06 2.32
N ILE A 340 -13.41 2.80 2.69
CA ILE A 340 -14.65 2.07 3.04
C ILE A 340 -15.27 2.58 4.35
N VAL A 341 -14.45 3.08 5.28
CA VAL A 341 -14.90 3.63 6.56
C VAL A 341 -15.88 4.78 6.32
N ALA A 342 -15.61 5.64 5.35
CA ALA A 342 -16.52 6.71 4.98
C ALA A 342 -17.93 6.18 4.60
N ALA A 343 -18.01 5.13 3.78
CA ALA A 343 -19.28 4.53 3.38
C ALA A 343 -20.03 3.88 4.55
N ALA A 344 -19.30 3.19 5.43
CA ALA A 344 -19.88 2.54 6.61
C ALA A 344 -20.42 3.56 7.60
N VAL A 345 -19.62 4.54 7.97
CA VAL A 345 -19.98 5.61 8.93
C VAL A 345 -21.14 6.45 8.40
N THR A 346 -21.15 6.80 7.10
CA THR A 346 -22.27 7.52 6.48
C THR A 346 -23.58 6.74 6.63
N SER A 347 -23.54 5.45 6.38
CA SER A 347 -24.74 4.60 6.50
C SER A 347 -25.24 4.48 7.93
N ILE A 348 -24.33 4.40 8.90
CA ILE A 348 -24.68 4.34 10.33
C ILE A 348 -25.36 5.64 10.75
N PHE A 349 -24.81 6.80 10.43
CA PHE A 349 -25.39 8.07 10.82
C PHE A 349 -26.72 8.38 10.14
N ALA A 350 -26.90 7.99 8.87
CA ALA A 350 -28.20 8.12 8.22
C ALA A 350 -29.29 7.33 8.96
N LEU A 351 -28.98 6.11 9.42
CA LEU A 351 -29.90 5.30 10.21
C LEU A 351 -30.13 5.87 11.61
N GLU A 352 -29.12 6.43 12.25
CA GLU A 352 -29.20 6.98 13.59
C GLU A 352 -30.05 8.28 13.61
N PHE A 353 -29.95 9.13 12.56
CA PHE A 353 -30.85 10.26 12.40
C PHE A 353 -32.31 9.81 12.25
N ALA A 354 -32.57 8.80 11.41
CA ALA A 354 -33.91 8.27 11.24
C ALA A 354 -34.49 7.71 12.56
N HIS A 355 -33.68 6.96 13.30
CA HIS A 355 -34.07 6.42 14.60
C HIS A 355 -34.29 7.52 15.64
N SER A 356 -33.47 8.56 15.69
CA SER A 356 -33.62 9.69 16.56
C SER A 356 -34.90 10.49 16.25
N ALA A 357 -35.24 10.62 14.97
CA ALA A 357 -36.51 11.26 14.54
C ALA A 357 -37.74 10.46 15.00
N GLU A 358 -37.71 9.12 14.84
CA GLU A 358 -38.79 8.24 15.32
C GLU A 358 -38.97 8.31 16.83
N LEU A 359 -37.86 8.32 17.60
CA LEU A 359 -37.92 8.45 19.06
C LEU A 359 -38.52 9.81 19.49
N ALA A 360 -38.07 10.90 18.87
CA ALA A 360 -38.60 12.23 19.15
C ALA A 360 -40.10 12.33 18.83
N HIS A 361 -40.53 11.69 17.73
CA HIS A 361 -41.95 11.62 17.37
C HIS A 361 -42.77 10.83 18.40
N ALA A 362 -42.29 9.66 18.82
CA ALA A 362 -42.94 8.83 19.82
C ALA A 362 -43.00 9.50 21.22
N GLU A 363 -42.01 10.30 21.57
CA GLU A 363 -42.03 11.12 22.79
C GLU A 363 -43.04 12.29 22.69
N ALA A 364 -43.16 12.92 21.52
CA ALA A 364 -44.12 13.97 21.26
C ALA A 364 -45.57 13.49 21.41
N GLU A 365 -45.87 12.27 20.91
CA GLU A 365 -47.21 11.66 21.08
C GLU A 365 -47.58 11.40 22.55
N ARG A 366 -46.58 11.22 23.43
CA ARG A 366 -46.80 10.99 24.88
C ARG A 366 -46.81 12.28 25.69
N ALA A 367 -46.36 13.38 25.13
CA ALA A 367 -46.30 14.68 25.74
C ALA A 367 -47.61 15.46 25.51
N SER A 368 -47.81 16.57 26.20
CA SER A 368 -48.98 17.47 26.04
C SER A 368 -48.55 18.93 26.13
N GLY A 369 -49.26 19.79 25.40
CA GLY A 369 -49.05 21.25 25.40
C GLY A 369 -47.73 21.64 24.71
N ALA A 370 -47.15 22.77 25.08
CA ALA A 370 -45.97 23.36 24.45
C ALA A 370 -44.76 22.39 24.34
N ARG A 371 -44.66 21.41 25.22
CA ARG A 371 -43.60 20.36 25.15
C ARG A 371 -43.84 19.38 23.99
N ALA A 372 -45.12 19.09 23.70
CA ALA A 372 -45.43 18.23 22.54
C ALA A 372 -45.12 18.97 21.23
N ASP A 373 -45.42 20.26 21.15
CA ASP A 373 -45.15 21.08 19.97
C ASP A 373 -43.62 21.20 19.72
N ASP A 374 -42.83 21.39 20.76
CA ASP A 374 -41.34 21.44 20.68
C ASP A 374 -40.74 20.10 20.22
N LEU A 375 -41.23 18.98 20.79
CA LEU A 375 -40.80 17.65 20.38
C LEU A 375 -41.23 17.30 18.94
N LEU A 376 -42.40 17.74 18.50
CA LEU A 376 -42.84 17.58 17.10
C LEU A 376 -41.95 18.39 16.15
N ALA A 377 -41.68 19.67 16.47
CA ALA A 377 -40.74 20.46 15.65
C ALA A 377 -39.38 19.79 15.55
N ARG A 378 -38.83 19.32 16.67
CA ARG A 378 -37.57 18.60 16.69
C ARG A 378 -37.60 17.30 15.89
N SER A 379 -38.70 16.54 15.93
CA SER A 379 -38.84 15.32 15.13
C SER A 379 -38.87 15.62 13.63
N HIS A 380 -39.50 16.72 13.21
CA HIS A 380 -39.50 17.19 11.83
C HIS A 380 -38.12 17.63 11.37
N ASP A 381 -37.37 18.37 12.19
CA ASP A 381 -36.00 18.76 11.88
C ASP A 381 -35.08 17.53 11.73
N LEU A 382 -35.17 16.59 12.66
CA LEU A 382 -34.40 15.34 12.59
C LEU A 382 -34.82 14.47 11.39
N ALA A 383 -36.10 14.47 11.01
CA ALA A 383 -36.55 13.74 9.82
C ALA A 383 -35.99 14.37 8.52
N SER A 384 -35.94 15.70 8.44
CA SER A 384 -35.33 16.39 7.29
C SER A 384 -33.84 16.11 7.19
N LEU A 385 -33.12 16.07 8.32
CA LEU A 385 -31.71 15.69 8.37
C LEU A 385 -31.50 14.20 8.00
N ALA A 386 -32.43 13.31 8.39
CA ALA A 386 -32.41 11.91 8.03
C ALA A 386 -32.58 11.69 6.51
N ASP A 387 -33.48 12.45 5.87
CA ASP A 387 -33.64 12.39 4.42
C ASP A 387 -32.38 12.85 3.69
N GLN A 388 -31.82 14.00 4.06
CA GLN A 388 -30.54 14.46 3.48
C GLN A 388 -29.36 13.50 3.79
N ALA A 389 -29.34 12.93 4.99
CA ALA A 389 -28.34 11.93 5.36
C ALA A 389 -28.48 10.64 4.53
N SER A 390 -29.70 10.28 4.13
CA SER A 390 -29.94 9.17 3.21
C SER A 390 -29.32 9.42 1.83
N ASP A 391 -29.36 10.67 1.33
CA ASP A 391 -28.76 11.07 0.06
C ASP A 391 -27.23 11.11 0.12
N MET A 392 -26.64 11.28 1.32
CA MET A 392 -25.18 11.18 1.49
C MET A 392 -24.62 9.80 1.12
N VAL A 393 -25.38 8.71 1.36
CA VAL A 393 -24.87 7.34 1.15
C VAL A 393 -24.50 7.09 -0.32
N PRO A 394 -25.39 7.30 -1.31
CA PRO A 394 -25.04 7.18 -2.72
C PRO A 394 -24.01 8.22 -3.18
N LEU A 395 -24.03 9.44 -2.66
CA LEU A 395 -23.02 10.46 -2.97
C LEU A 395 -21.62 10.03 -2.54
N VAL A 396 -21.44 9.59 -1.29
CA VAL A 396 -20.17 9.11 -0.76
C VAL A 396 -19.68 7.89 -1.56
N PHE A 397 -20.59 6.99 -1.95
CA PHE A 397 -20.24 5.86 -2.79
C PHE A 397 -19.70 6.28 -4.17
N ILE A 398 -20.38 7.20 -4.86
CA ILE A 398 -19.90 7.75 -6.14
C ILE A 398 -18.52 8.37 -5.96
N VAL A 399 -18.31 9.14 -4.90
CA VAL A 399 -17.01 9.75 -4.56
C VAL A 399 -15.94 8.67 -4.36
N ILE A 400 -16.25 7.58 -3.64
CA ILE A 400 -15.31 6.47 -3.44
C ILE A 400 -14.95 5.83 -4.78
N VAL A 401 -15.95 5.40 -5.56
CA VAL A 401 -15.73 4.74 -6.87
C VAL A 401 -14.89 5.61 -7.79
N CYS A 402 -15.29 6.87 -7.95
CA CYS A 402 -14.63 7.79 -8.86
C CYS A 402 -13.22 8.19 -8.40
N THR A 403 -13.01 8.44 -7.09
CA THR A 403 -11.66 8.75 -6.59
C THR A 403 -10.72 7.55 -6.72
N VAL A 404 -11.20 6.33 -6.47
CA VAL A 404 -10.42 5.11 -6.70
C VAL A 404 -10.08 4.94 -8.18
N ALA A 405 -11.04 5.20 -9.07
CA ALA A 405 -10.80 5.14 -10.52
C ALA A 405 -9.77 6.20 -10.97
N ILE A 406 -9.97 7.45 -10.59
CA ILE A 406 -9.10 8.58 -10.99
C ILE A 406 -7.68 8.35 -10.47
N TYR A 407 -7.52 8.03 -9.19
CA TYR A 407 -6.20 7.86 -8.59
C TYR A 407 -5.56 6.52 -8.97
N GLY A 408 -6.34 5.45 -9.02
CA GLY A 408 -5.84 4.13 -9.41
C GLY A 408 -5.32 4.05 -10.85
N LEU A 409 -5.94 4.79 -11.77
CA LEU A 409 -5.56 4.82 -13.19
C LEU A 409 -4.61 5.98 -13.54
N GLY A 410 -4.74 7.11 -12.84
CA GLY A 410 -4.05 8.36 -13.19
C GLY A 410 -2.74 8.60 -12.45
N VAL A 411 -2.65 8.21 -11.18
CA VAL A 411 -1.51 8.54 -10.31
C VAL A 411 -0.21 7.93 -10.79
N GLY A 412 -0.23 6.74 -11.40
CA GLY A 412 0.95 6.10 -11.97
C GLY A 412 1.68 6.99 -12.96
N ARG A 413 0.94 7.48 -13.98
CA ARG A 413 1.51 8.38 -15.00
C ARG A 413 1.98 9.71 -14.42
N LEU A 414 1.29 10.24 -13.42
CA LEU A 414 1.70 11.47 -12.74
C LEU A 414 3.01 11.25 -11.96
N ALA A 415 3.11 10.19 -11.19
CA ALA A 415 4.29 9.88 -10.39
C ALA A 415 5.54 9.64 -11.25
N GLU A 416 5.38 8.98 -12.40
CA GLU A 416 6.46 8.81 -13.40
C GLU A 416 6.93 10.15 -13.97
N ARG A 417 5.98 11.01 -14.39
CA ARG A 417 6.31 12.34 -14.91
C ARG A 417 7.03 13.23 -13.90
N LEU A 418 6.75 13.01 -12.60
CA LEU A 418 7.40 13.73 -11.51
C LEU A 418 8.72 13.06 -11.06
N GLY A 419 9.09 11.91 -11.63
CA GLY A 419 10.28 11.16 -11.24
C GLY A 419 10.21 10.54 -9.84
N LEU A 420 9.00 10.34 -9.31
CA LEU A 420 8.75 9.83 -7.96
C LEU A 420 8.38 8.35 -7.91
N ALA A 421 8.19 7.72 -9.06
CA ALA A 421 7.88 6.30 -9.18
C ALA A 421 8.30 5.77 -10.56
N SER A 422 8.38 4.44 -10.66
CA SER A 422 8.57 3.73 -11.92
C SER A 422 7.58 2.58 -12.00
N THR A 423 6.67 2.59 -12.98
CA THR A 423 5.69 1.51 -13.19
C THR A 423 6.33 0.24 -13.77
N SER A 424 7.50 0.38 -14.38
CA SER A 424 8.31 -0.74 -14.86
C SER A 424 9.73 -0.61 -14.32
N PRO A 425 9.95 -0.95 -13.04
CA PRO A 425 11.26 -0.78 -12.41
C PRO A 425 12.27 -1.74 -13.05
N GLN A 426 13.29 -1.17 -13.68
CA GLN A 426 14.37 -1.89 -14.35
C GLN A 426 15.65 -1.94 -13.52
N GLY A 427 15.70 -1.23 -12.40
CA GLY A 427 16.88 -1.14 -11.55
C GLY A 427 17.22 -2.47 -10.88
N ILE A 428 18.50 -2.62 -10.55
CA ILE A 428 19.03 -3.87 -9.98
C ILE A 428 19.75 -3.59 -8.67
N ILE A 429 19.44 -4.41 -7.65
CA ILE A 429 20.25 -4.50 -6.43
C ILE A 429 21.31 -5.58 -6.64
N PHE A 430 22.55 -5.21 -6.46
CA PHE A 430 23.65 -6.15 -6.33
C PHE A 430 24.04 -6.33 -4.87
N VAL A 431 24.03 -7.56 -4.40
CA VAL A 431 24.50 -7.90 -3.05
C VAL A 431 25.92 -8.44 -3.17
N GLY A 432 26.89 -7.57 -2.94
CA GLY A 432 28.31 -7.86 -3.11
C GLY A 432 29.09 -6.63 -3.57
N GLY A 433 30.41 -6.73 -3.65
CA GLY A 433 31.29 -5.61 -4.03
C GLY A 433 32.51 -6.03 -4.85
N GLN A 434 32.42 -7.16 -5.56
CA GLN A 434 33.47 -7.68 -6.44
C GLN A 434 33.68 -6.77 -7.64
N GLN A 435 34.87 -6.83 -8.26
CA GLN A 435 35.20 -5.93 -9.36
C GLN A 435 34.24 -6.07 -10.55
N TRP A 436 33.93 -7.30 -10.96
CA TRP A 436 33.01 -7.53 -12.07
C TRP A 436 31.58 -7.02 -11.81
N VAL A 437 31.14 -7.00 -10.53
CA VAL A 437 29.86 -6.42 -10.14
C VAL A 437 29.88 -4.90 -10.32
N VAL A 438 30.98 -4.25 -9.90
CA VAL A 438 31.17 -2.80 -10.08
C VAL A 438 31.17 -2.43 -11.57
N ASP A 439 31.89 -3.21 -12.39
CA ASP A 439 31.97 -2.97 -13.84
C ASP A 439 30.62 -3.18 -14.53
N ALA A 440 29.90 -4.23 -14.16
CA ALA A 440 28.54 -4.48 -14.65
C ALA A 440 27.56 -3.37 -14.24
N ALA A 441 27.58 -2.96 -12.98
CA ALA A 441 26.73 -1.88 -12.46
C ALA A 441 27.01 -0.56 -13.19
N LYS A 442 28.28 -0.24 -13.45
CA LYS A 442 28.66 0.96 -14.21
C LYS A 442 28.10 0.96 -15.63
N ILE A 443 28.21 -0.15 -16.34
CA ILE A 443 27.66 -0.29 -17.71
C ILE A 443 26.13 -0.16 -17.70
N LEU A 444 25.46 -0.67 -16.67
CA LEU A 444 24.02 -0.55 -16.52
C LEU A 444 23.61 0.91 -16.25
N GLU A 445 24.31 1.62 -15.35
CA GLU A 445 24.08 3.06 -15.09
C GLU A 445 24.29 3.91 -16.35
N GLU A 446 25.34 3.65 -17.12
CA GLU A 446 25.57 4.30 -18.42
C GLU A 446 24.43 4.02 -19.41
N SER A 447 23.74 2.90 -19.23
CA SER A 447 22.55 2.51 -20.00
C SER A 447 21.23 3.01 -19.39
N LYS A 448 21.28 3.90 -18.39
CA LYS A 448 20.14 4.48 -17.65
C LYS A 448 19.34 3.46 -16.84
N VAL A 449 19.97 2.38 -16.43
CA VAL A 449 19.42 1.40 -15.49
C VAL A 449 19.98 1.68 -14.11
N SER A 450 19.14 2.08 -13.17
CA SER A 450 19.57 2.39 -11.79
C SER A 450 20.11 1.16 -11.09
N THR A 451 21.22 1.31 -10.39
CA THR A 451 21.81 0.21 -9.62
C THR A 451 22.04 0.61 -8.17
N ILE A 452 21.85 -0.34 -7.24
CA ILE A 452 22.21 -0.19 -5.84
C ILE A 452 23.15 -1.34 -5.46
N MET A 453 24.32 -1.00 -4.96
CA MET A 453 25.26 -1.99 -4.46
C MET A 453 25.17 -2.06 -2.93
N VAL A 454 24.90 -3.25 -2.40
CA VAL A 454 24.72 -3.48 -0.96
C VAL A 454 25.79 -4.43 -0.44
N SER A 455 26.47 -4.02 0.62
CA SER A 455 27.41 -4.89 1.34
C SER A 455 27.46 -4.51 2.83
N ARG A 456 27.66 -5.50 3.69
CA ARG A 456 27.90 -5.28 5.11
C ARG A 456 29.23 -4.56 5.37
N GLU A 457 30.21 -4.77 4.49
CA GLU A 457 31.54 -4.23 4.63
C GLU A 457 31.71 -2.95 3.80
N PHE A 458 32.01 -1.85 4.49
CA PHE A 458 32.26 -0.56 3.86
C PHE A 458 33.40 -0.59 2.84
N SER A 459 34.45 -1.38 3.13
CA SER A 459 35.62 -1.56 2.28
C SER A 459 35.30 -2.17 0.92
N LYS A 460 34.42 -3.17 0.87
CA LYS A 460 33.98 -3.82 -0.40
C LYS A 460 33.24 -2.86 -1.33
N LEU A 461 32.63 -1.79 -0.80
CA LEU A 461 31.93 -0.77 -1.59
C LEU A 461 32.81 0.42 -1.99
N HIS A 462 34.06 0.45 -1.59
CA HIS A 462 34.93 1.61 -1.87
C HIS A 462 35.06 1.88 -3.39
N ARG A 463 35.30 0.85 -4.18
CA ARG A 463 35.42 0.97 -5.65
C ARG A 463 34.13 1.45 -6.31
N ALA A 464 32.99 0.96 -5.86
CA ALA A 464 31.68 1.37 -6.35
C ALA A 464 31.42 2.87 -6.07
N ARG A 465 31.78 3.35 -4.87
CA ARG A 465 31.69 4.77 -4.53
C ARG A 465 32.60 5.64 -5.38
N MET A 466 33.83 5.20 -5.59
CA MET A 466 34.77 5.93 -6.46
C MET A 466 34.29 5.95 -7.92
N ALA A 467 33.52 4.96 -8.36
CA ALA A 467 32.87 4.93 -9.66
C ALA A 467 31.57 5.75 -9.72
N GLY A 468 31.15 6.39 -8.63
CA GLY A 468 29.93 7.20 -8.55
C GLY A 468 28.62 6.39 -8.46
N LEU A 469 28.70 5.08 -8.19
CA LEU A 469 27.53 4.21 -8.06
C LEU A 469 26.83 4.40 -6.71
N THR A 470 25.52 4.20 -6.71
CA THR A 470 24.73 4.21 -5.47
C THR A 470 25.09 3.00 -4.61
N THR A 471 25.51 3.25 -3.38
CA THR A 471 25.95 2.19 -2.46
C THR A 471 25.25 2.30 -1.12
N GLU A 472 24.90 1.17 -0.55
CA GLU A 472 24.30 1.06 0.78
C GLU A 472 25.13 0.12 1.66
N THR A 473 25.63 0.64 2.80
CA THR A 473 26.37 -0.19 3.75
C THR A 473 25.39 -0.77 4.76
N ALA A 474 24.89 -1.96 4.46
CA ALA A 474 23.91 -2.65 5.29
C ALA A 474 24.09 -4.17 5.20
N ASN A 475 23.67 -4.87 6.23
CA ASN A 475 23.45 -6.31 6.10
C ASN A 475 22.17 -6.52 5.29
N ILE A 476 22.28 -7.18 4.14
CA ILE A 476 21.13 -7.44 3.25
C ILE A 476 20.02 -8.24 3.94
N LEU A 477 20.36 -9.05 4.96
CA LEU A 477 19.41 -9.83 5.75
C LEU A 477 18.80 -9.04 6.93
N SER A 478 19.14 -7.76 7.07
CA SER A 478 18.59 -6.95 8.14
C SER A 478 17.19 -6.43 7.79
N ASP A 479 16.39 -6.21 8.81
CA ASP A 479 15.09 -5.53 8.71
C ASP A 479 15.18 -4.21 7.95
N TYR A 480 16.28 -3.47 8.15
CA TYR A 480 16.55 -2.23 7.44
C TYR A 480 16.63 -2.44 5.93
N ALA A 481 17.37 -3.45 5.47
CA ALA A 481 17.53 -3.70 4.04
C ALA A 481 16.21 -4.11 3.37
N VAL A 482 15.43 -4.97 4.02
CA VAL A 482 14.17 -5.50 3.47
C VAL A 482 13.02 -4.48 3.55
N LYS A 483 12.93 -3.71 4.65
CA LYS A 483 11.76 -2.87 4.96
C LYS A 483 12.02 -1.37 4.77
N ASP A 484 13.26 -0.94 4.97
CA ASP A 484 13.61 0.49 5.12
C ASP A 484 14.53 1.04 4.04
N MET A 485 15.18 0.20 3.24
CA MET A 485 16.01 0.65 2.11
C MET A 485 15.15 1.26 1.00
N ASP A 486 15.60 2.34 0.37
CA ASP A 486 14.86 2.94 -0.74
C ASP A 486 15.03 2.10 -2.01
N LEU A 487 13.96 1.42 -2.39
CA LEU A 487 13.89 0.54 -3.56
C LEU A 487 13.15 1.19 -4.74
N ALA A 488 13.03 2.52 -4.76
CA ALA A 488 12.38 3.21 -5.88
C ALA A 488 13.09 2.92 -7.19
N GLY A 489 12.33 2.46 -8.19
CA GLY A 489 12.87 2.10 -9.51
C GLY A 489 13.60 0.76 -9.58
N ILE A 490 13.73 0.02 -8.48
CA ILE A 490 14.39 -1.29 -8.43
C ILE A 490 13.39 -2.41 -8.76
N GLY A 491 13.75 -3.22 -9.75
CA GLY A 491 12.94 -4.34 -10.22
C GLY A 491 13.51 -5.72 -9.88
N SER A 492 14.83 -5.85 -9.72
CA SER A 492 15.49 -7.14 -9.54
C SER A 492 16.55 -7.11 -8.45
N LEU A 493 16.84 -8.26 -7.87
CA LEU A 493 17.97 -8.49 -6.95
C LEU A 493 18.87 -9.60 -7.48
N ILE A 494 20.18 -9.37 -7.42
CA ILE A 494 21.20 -10.36 -7.73
C ILE A 494 22.11 -10.53 -6.51
N ALA A 495 22.02 -11.68 -5.85
CA ALA A 495 22.87 -12.04 -4.74
C ALA A 495 24.16 -12.70 -5.24
N CYS A 496 25.28 -12.01 -5.04
CA CYS A 496 26.58 -12.39 -5.56
C CYS A 496 27.70 -12.27 -4.52
N THR A 497 27.39 -12.56 -3.24
CA THR A 497 28.38 -12.64 -2.17
C THR A 497 29.14 -13.97 -2.24
N ASP A 498 30.22 -14.06 -1.47
CA ASP A 498 31.04 -15.27 -1.25
C ASP A 498 30.32 -16.35 -0.42
N GLY A 499 29.17 -16.03 0.21
CA GLY A 499 28.39 -16.95 1.03
C GLY A 499 27.12 -17.44 0.34
N ASP A 500 27.10 -18.69 -0.11
CA ASP A 500 25.94 -19.31 -0.76
C ASP A 500 24.65 -19.23 0.07
N ASP A 501 24.75 -19.42 1.39
CA ASP A 501 23.61 -19.35 2.29
C ASP A 501 23.09 -17.91 2.49
N VAL A 502 24.00 -16.92 2.46
CA VAL A 502 23.64 -15.50 2.46
C VAL A 502 22.88 -15.15 1.18
N ASN A 503 23.37 -15.62 0.03
CA ASN A 503 22.76 -15.40 -1.27
C ASN A 503 21.34 -16.01 -1.34
N ALA A 504 21.19 -17.27 -0.90
CA ALA A 504 19.91 -17.96 -0.88
C ALA A 504 18.91 -17.30 0.08
N THR A 505 19.38 -16.88 1.28
CA THR A 505 18.53 -16.21 2.27
C THR A 505 18.11 -14.82 1.79
N ALA A 506 19.05 -14.03 1.22
CA ALA A 506 18.73 -12.72 0.66
C ALA A 506 17.69 -12.82 -0.46
N ALA A 507 17.85 -13.77 -1.36
CA ALA A 507 16.90 -14.00 -2.44
C ALA A 507 15.52 -14.41 -1.91
N ARG A 508 15.44 -15.23 -0.87
CA ARG A 508 14.19 -15.63 -0.23
C ARG A 508 13.48 -14.43 0.41
N GLU A 509 14.20 -13.63 1.18
CA GLU A 509 13.63 -12.45 1.86
C GLU A 509 13.11 -11.41 0.85
N PHE A 510 13.87 -11.15 -0.20
CA PHE A 510 13.47 -10.19 -1.23
C PHE A 510 12.44 -10.74 -2.23
N ALA A 511 12.20 -12.05 -2.26
CA ALA A 511 11.14 -12.62 -3.09
C ALA A 511 9.74 -12.12 -2.73
N HIS A 512 9.51 -11.75 -1.45
CA HIS A 512 8.27 -11.14 -1.02
C HIS A 512 8.12 -9.67 -1.46
N VAL A 513 9.24 -8.98 -1.70
CA VAL A 513 9.29 -7.56 -2.09
C VAL A 513 9.29 -7.39 -3.61
N LEU A 514 10.16 -8.14 -4.30
CA LEU A 514 10.40 -8.00 -5.74
C LEU A 514 9.67 -9.05 -6.59
N GLY A 515 9.19 -10.12 -5.96
CA GLY A 515 8.62 -11.29 -6.63
C GLY A 515 9.68 -12.35 -6.95
N ARG A 516 9.30 -13.64 -6.88
CA ARG A 516 10.23 -14.78 -7.11
C ARG A 516 10.88 -14.78 -8.49
N ALA A 517 10.21 -14.23 -9.50
CA ALA A 517 10.71 -14.17 -10.87
C ALA A 517 11.89 -13.19 -11.03
N ASN A 518 12.05 -12.25 -10.10
CA ASN A 518 13.00 -11.13 -10.19
C ASN A 518 14.13 -11.21 -9.17
N VAL A 519 14.26 -12.32 -8.46
CA VAL A 519 15.36 -12.55 -7.51
C VAL A 519 16.27 -13.66 -8.01
N TYR A 520 17.56 -13.36 -8.02
CA TYR A 520 18.57 -14.21 -8.59
C TYR A 520 19.75 -14.38 -7.62
N GLN A 521 20.46 -15.49 -7.76
CA GLN A 521 21.71 -15.75 -7.04
C GLN A 521 22.75 -16.37 -7.98
N LEU A 522 24.02 -16.28 -7.64
CA LEU A 522 25.06 -17.07 -8.29
C LEU A 522 24.81 -18.56 -8.08
N ARG A 523 25.33 -19.40 -8.97
CA ARG A 523 25.31 -20.85 -8.80
C ARG A 523 26.02 -21.21 -7.49
N ARG A 524 25.47 -22.14 -6.75
CA ARG A 524 26.10 -22.62 -5.51
C ARG A 524 27.35 -23.42 -5.80
N THR A 525 28.37 -23.21 -5.03
CA THR A 525 29.66 -23.91 -5.16
C THR A 525 29.51 -25.42 -4.97
N ASP A 526 28.61 -25.86 -4.07
CA ASP A 526 28.38 -27.28 -3.75
C ASP A 526 27.40 -28.01 -4.69
N GLU A 527 26.91 -27.36 -5.74
CA GLU A 527 25.84 -27.91 -6.60
C GLU A 527 26.36 -28.95 -7.59
N GLU A 528 27.65 -28.87 -7.99
CA GLU A 528 28.29 -29.83 -8.90
C GLU A 528 28.54 -31.18 -8.24
N ASP A 529 28.95 -31.19 -6.99
CA ASP A 529 29.31 -32.41 -6.25
C ASP A 529 28.08 -33.18 -5.72
N ARG A 530 26.88 -32.63 -5.83
CA ARG A 530 25.65 -33.26 -5.34
C ARG A 530 25.12 -34.32 -6.29
N THR A 531 24.97 -35.54 -5.78
CA THR A 531 24.23 -36.61 -6.46
C THR A 531 22.77 -36.24 -6.64
N LYS A 532 22.05 -36.84 -7.62
CA LYS A 532 20.61 -36.63 -7.85
C LYS A 532 19.76 -36.79 -6.58
N ASP A 533 20.15 -37.69 -5.70
CA ASP A 533 19.48 -37.97 -4.43
C ASP A 533 19.73 -36.86 -3.37
N GLN A 534 20.92 -36.29 -3.35
CA GLN A 534 21.30 -35.17 -2.50
C GLN A 534 20.62 -33.86 -2.97
N ARG A 535 20.49 -33.64 -4.28
CA ARG A 535 19.72 -32.54 -4.86
C ARG A 535 18.24 -32.63 -4.49
N ARG A 536 17.67 -33.83 -4.43
CA ARG A 536 16.28 -34.07 -3.99
C ARG A 536 16.08 -33.80 -2.50
N LYS A 537 17.09 -34.04 -1.66
CA LYS A 537 17.10 -33.79 -0.21
C LYS A 537 17.46 -32.33 0.10
N ALA A 538 18.14 -31.65 -0.82
CA ALA A 538 18.39 -30.22 -0.70
C ALA A 538 17.06 -29.46 -0.76
N ALA A 539 16.91 -28.47 0.12
CA ALA A 539 15.70 -27.66 0.18
C ALA A 539 15.59 -26.78 -1.09
N SER A 540 15.06 -27.35 -2.17
CA SER A 540 14.90 -26.68 -3.47
C SER A 540 14.07 -25.37 -3.38
N HIS A 541 13.24 -25.24 -2.35
CA HIS A 541 12.47 -24.01 -2.07
C HIS A 541 13.32 -22.86 -1.50
N LEU A 542 14.57 -23.13 -1.11
CA LEU A 542 15.52 -22.14 -0.62
C LEU A 542 16.43 -21.58 -1.72
N THR A 543 16.41 -22.16 -2.93
CA THR A 543 17.23 -21.67 -4.04
C THR A 543 16.46 -20.68 -4.91
N ALA A 544 17.04 -19.51 -5.16
CA ALA A 544 16.57 -18.60 -6.19
C ALA A 544 17.01 -19.09 -7.58
N ARG A 545 16.58 -18.38 -8.63
CA ARG A 545 17.04 -18.65 -9.99
C ARG A 545 18.53 -18.37 -10.11
N SER A 546 19.29 -19.32 -10.68
CA SER A 546 20.70 -19.11 -10.99
C SER A 546 20.84 -18.02 -12.06
N VAL A 547 21.70 -17.04 -11.80
CA VAL A 547 21.95 -15.92 -12.70
C VAL A 547 23.05 -16.26 -13.68
N PHE A 548 22.99 -15.60 -14.84
CA PHE A 548 23.96 -15.64 -15.94
C PHE A 548 23.87 -16.91 -16.81
N GLN A 549 24.54 -16.85 -17.95
CA GLN A 549 24.53 -17.91 -18.94
C GLN A 549 25.94 -18.09 -19.56
N PRO A 550 26.65 -19.19 -19.23
CA PRO A 550 26.27 -20.25 -18.28
C PRO A 550 26.30 -19.78 -16.82
N PRO A 551 25.52 -20.41 -15.91
CA PRO A 551 25.56 -20.08 -14.49
C PRO A 551 26.94 -20.41 -13.91
N ARG A 552 27.48 -19.49 -13.10
CA ARG A 552 28.78 -19.61 -12.45
C ARG A 552 28.67 -19.41 -10.94
N SER A 553 29.59 -20.06 -10.20
CA SER A 553 29.76 -19.80 -8.77
C SER A 553 30.55 -18.50 -8.54
N HIS A 554 30.59 -18.04 -7.30
CA HIS A 554 31.36 -16.86 -6.92
C HIS A 554 32.86 -17.07 -7.22
N GLU A 555 33.39 -18.22 -6.86
CA GLU A 555 34.80 -18.58 -7.06
C GLU A 555 35.18 -18.61 -8.55
N GLU A 556 34.35 -19.24 -9.39
CA GLU A 556 34.55 -19.26 -10.84
C GLU A 556 34.51 -17.86 -11.46
N MET A 557 33.59 -17.00 -11.02
CA MET A 557 33.53 -15.62 -11.51
C MET A 557 34.82 -14.85 -11.17
N ASP A 558 35.33 -15.02 -9.95
CA ASP A 558 36.56 -14.37 -9.53
C ASP A 558 37.80 -14.93 -10.25
N GLU A 559 37.85 -16.23 -10.51
CA GLU A 559 38.91 -16.87 -11.34
C GLU A 559 38.90 -16.34 -12.78
N LEU A 560 37.72 -16.21 -13.40
CA LEU A 560 37.59 -15.66 -14.74
C LEU A 560 38.13 -14.22 -14.80
N VAL A 561 37.79 -13.39 -13.82
CA VAL A 561 38.31 -12.02 -13.73
C VAL A 561 39.82 -12.01 -13.47
N ALA A 562 40.32 -12.86 -12.57
CA ALA A 562 41.74 -12.99 -12.31
C ALA A 562 42.52 -13.46 -13.55
N SER A 563 41.89 -14.23 -14.45
CA SER A 563 42.45 -14.63 -15.74
C SER A 563 42.44 -13.52 -16.80
N GLY A 564 41.99 -12.30 -16.46
CA GLY A 564 42.00 -11.15 -17.34
C GLY A 564 40.69 -10.94 -18.13
N MET A 565 39.60 -11.64 -17.79
CA MET A 565 38.30 -11.35 -18.40
C MET A 565 37.72 -10.03 -17.87
N THR A 566 37.03 -9.30 -18.73
CA THR A 566 36.43 -7.98 -18.44
C THR A 566 34.95 -7.93 -18.82
N VAL A 567 34.18 -7.12 -18.11
CA VAL A 567 32.78 -6.92 -18.46
C VAL A 567 32.67 -5.91 -19.60
N LYS A 568 32.01 -6.29 -20.69
CA LYS A 568 31.81 -5.46 -21.87
C LYS A 568 30.35 -5.42 -22.31
N ARG A 569 29.95 -4.29 -22.89
CA ARG A 569 28.68 -4.13 -23.59
C ARG A 569 28.89 -4.20 -25.08
N THR A 570 28.21 -5.10 -25.76
CA THR A 570 28.26 -5.27 -27.21
C THR A 570 26.86 -5.21 -27.80
N ARG A 571 26.68 -4.40 -28.86
CA ARG A 571 25.41 -4.32 -29.57
C ARG A 571 25.37 -5.37 -30.67
N LEU A 572 24.35 -6.23 -30.63
CA LEU A 572 24.11 -7.22 -31.68
C LEU A 572 23.33 -6.57 -32.83
N THR A 573 23.87 -6.77 -34.05
CA THR A 573 23.32 -6.25 -35.29
C THR A 573 23.10 -7.38 -36.29
N LYS A 574 22.59 -7.09 -37.48
CA LYS A 574 22.49 -8.08 -38.56
C LYS A 574 23.87 -8.53 -39.08
N GLU A 575 24.89 -7.69 -38.91
CA GLU A 575 26.27 -7.96 -39.34
C GLU A 575 27.12 -8.62 -38.24
N PHE A 576 26.66 -8.56 -37.00
CA PHE A 576 27.34 -9.16 -35.86
C PHE A 576 26.26 -9.74 -34.90
N THR A 577 25.96 -10.99 -35.13
CA THR A 577 24.91 -11.73 -34.41
C THR A 577 25.41 -12.30 -33.08
N LEU A 578 24.51 -12.89 -32.29
CA LEU A 578 24.90 -13.60 -31.06
C LEU A 578 25.84 -14.76 -31.32
N ASP A 579 25.67 -15.45 -32.45
CA ASP A 579 26.56 -16.59 -32.83
C ASP A 579 27.95 -16.07 -33.21
N ASP A 580 28.04 -14.95 -33.91
CA ASP A 580 29.32 -14.28 -34.20
C ASP A 580 30.01 -13.80 -32.91
N PHE A 581 29.20 -13.30 -31.96
CA PHE A 581 29.68 -12.87 -30.64
C PHE A 581 30.30 -14.04 -29.88
N ARG A 582 29.60 -15.19 -29.82
CA ARG A 582 30.12 -16.42 -29.19
C ARG A 582 31.38 -16.95 -29.90
N GLY A 583 31.37 -16.95 -31.21
CA GLY A 583 32.53 -17.35 -32.02
C GLY A 583 33.76 -16.49 -31.75
N ARG A 584 33.55 -15.15 -31.54
CA ARG A 584 34.66 -14.22 -31.29
C ARG A 584 35.23 -14.31 -29.88
N TYR A 585 34.40 -14.45 -28.86
CA TYR A 585 34.83 -14.40 -27.45
C TYR A 585 34.95 -15.76 -26.78
N GLY A 586 34.56 -16.83 -27.48
CA GLY A 586 34.71 -18.22 -27.02
C GLY A 586 33.62 -18.68 -26.06
N GLU A 587 33.64 -19.96 -25.71
CA GLU A 587 32.61 -20.61 -24.87
C GLU A 587 32.73 -20.28 -23.39
N GLU A 588 33.87 -19.74 -22.93
CA GLU A 588 34.04 -19.27 -21.54
C GLU A 588 33.29 -17.98 -21.23
N THR A 589 32.74 -17.34 -22.26
CA THR A 589 31.97 -16.09 -22.13
C THR A 589 30.74 -16.26 -21.24
N VAL A 590 30.54 -15.36 -20.27
CA VAL A 590 29.40 -15.36 -19.40
C VAL A 590 28.46 -14.22 -19.78
N LEU A 591 27.30 -14.54 -20.36
CA LEU A 591 26.27 -13.56 -20.69
C LEU A 591 25.50 -13.15 -19.42
N MET A 592 25.50 -11.86 -19.10
CA MET A 592 24.94 -11.33 -17.85
C MET A 592 23.58 -10.66 -18.05
N PHE A 593 23.50 -9.70 -18.97
CA PHE A 593 22.30 -8.93 -19.21
C PHE A 593 22.06 -8.73 -20.71
N ALA A 594 20.78 -8.64 -21.08
CA ALA A 594 20.35 -8.17 -22.40
C ALA A 594 19.57 -6.86 -22.24
N LEU A 595 19.98 -5.82 -22.98
CA LEU A 595 19.39 -4.49 -22.97
C LEU A 595 18.66 -4.25 -24.29
N LYS A 596 17.37 -3.97 -24.23
CA LYS A 596 16.54 -3.69 -25.40
C LYS A 596 15.54 -2.59 -25.06
N ASP A 597 15.48 -1.54 -25.88
CA ASP A 597 14.48 -0.46 -25.80
C ASP A 597 14.34 0.18 -24.40
N GLY A 598 15.43 0.21 -23.61
CA GLY A 598 15.47 0.72 -22.24
C GLY A 598 15.05 -0.28 -21.17
N GLU A 599 14.69 -1.50 -21.54
CA GLU A 599 14.44 -2.60 -20.63
C GLU A 599 15.71 -3.45 -20.43
N VAL A 600 15.90 -3.90 -19.18
CA VAL A 600 17.00 -4.82 -18.82
C VAL A 600 16.43 -6.20 -18.52
N HIS A 601 16.97 -7.19 -19.18
CA HIS A 601 16.67 -8.60 -18.90
C HIS A 601 17.88 -9.25 -18.25
N VAL A 602 17.73 -9.70 -17.00
CA VAL A 602 18.72 -10.51 -16.31
C VAL A 602 18.73 -11.90 -16.96
N LEU A 603 19.88 -12.32 -17.46
CA LEU A 603 20.01 -13.61 -18.13
C LEU A 603 20.20 -14.73 -17.10
N SER A 604 19.52 -15.83 -17.33
CA SER A 604 19.60 -17.08 -16.56
C SER A 604 19.73 -18.24 -17.55
N GLU A 605 20.00 -19.42 -17.06
CA GLU A 605 20.18 -20.61 -17.89
C GLU A 605 19.03 -20.85 -18.88
N GLU A 606 17.80 -20.58 -18.47
CA GLU A 606 16.58 -20.74 -19.30
C GLU A 606 16.29 -19.56 -20.23
N SER A 607 17.05 -18.47 -20.15
CA SER A 607 16.78 -17.25 -20.89
C SER A 607 17.09 -17.43 -22.37
N LYS A 608 16.12 -17.04 -23.22
CA LYS A 608 16.33 -16.97 -24.67
C LYS A 608 16.85 -15.59 -25.04
N VAL A 609 18.06 -15.54 -25.57
CA VAL A 609 18.71 -14.30 -26.03
C VAL A 609 18.40 -14.09 -27.50
N ALA A 610 17.98 -12.87 -27.87
CA ALA A 610 17.72 -12.54 -29.27
C ALA A 610 19.02 -12.45 -30.06
N GLN A 611 19.02 -12.94 -31.29
CA GLN A 611 20.20 -12.97 -32.16
C GLN A 611 20.67 -11.56 -32.59
N VAL A 612 19.74 -10.63 -32.72
CA VAL A 612 20.00 -9.26 -33.19
C VAL A 612 19.11 -8.24 -32.48
N GLY A 613 19.49 -6.97 -32.52
CA GLY A 613 18.66 -5.86 -32.04
C GLY A 613 18.71 -5.62 -30.55
N VAL A 614 19.62 -6.31 -29.83
CA VAL A 614 19.84 -6.15 -28.38
C VAL A 614 21.29 -5.78 -28.10
N SER A 615 21.55 -5.14 -26.95
CA SER A 615 22.91 -4.98 -26.43
C SER A 615 23.13 -6.02 -25.34
N ILE A 616 24.17 -6.81 -25.45
CA ILE A 616 24.55 -7.80 -24.45
C ILE A 616 25.63 -7.22 -23.53
N VAL A 617 25.47 -7.40 -22.23
CA VAL A 617 26.51 -7.18 -21.23
C VAL A 617 27.03 -8.57 -20.84
N ALA A 618 28.30 -8.80 -21.03
CA ALA A 618 28.93 -10.11 -20.79
C ALA A 618 30.33 -9.96 -20.22
N LEU A 619 30.77 -10.96 -19.46
CA LEU A 619 32.16 -11.14 -19.06
C LEU A 619 32.86 -11.87 -20.19
N VAL A 620 33.88 -11.25 -20.80
CA VAL A 620 34.56 -11.73 -21.99
C VAL A 620 36.07 -11.63 -21.84
N ARG A 621 36.79 -12.51 -22.49
CA ARG A 621 38.26 -12.44 -22.63
C ARG A 621 38.57 -11.45 -23.76
N GLU A 622 39.46 -10.49 -23.52
CA GLU A 622 39.97 -9.65 -24.62
C GLU A 622 40.80 -10.52 -25.57
N THR A 623 40.25 -10.81 -26.72
CA THR A 623 41.04 -11.29 -27.83
C THR A 623 41.66 -10.07 -28.51
N ASP A 624 42.97 -10.02 -28.62
CA ASP A 624 43.69 -9.09 -29.51
C ASP A 624 43.16 -9.31 -30.94
N GLY A 625 42.07 -8.62 -31.28
CA GLY A 625 41.58 -8.58 -32.64
C GLY A 625 42.58 -7.78 -33.49
N PRO A 626 42.71 -8.05 -34.81
CA PRO A 626 43.60 -7.30 -35.65
C PRO A 626 43.32 -5.81 -35.50
N ALA A 627 44.38 -5.06 -35.20
CA ALA A 627 44.34 -3.60 -35.11
C ALA A 627 43.59 -3.06 -36.33
N ARG A 628 42.52 -2.28 -36.12
CA ARG A 628 41.91 -1.50 -37.18
C ARG A 628 43.04 -0.65 -37.79
N GLU A 629 43.44 -0.98 -39.01
CA GLU A 629 44.25 -0.08 -39.83
C GLU A 629 43.58 1.31 -39.80
N GLN A 630 44.26 2.24 -39.18
CA GLN A 630 43.86 3.66 -39.31
C GLN A 630 43.95 4.02 -40.79
N PRO A 631 42.92 4.61 -41.40
CA PRO A 631 43.04 5.09 -42.79
C PRO A 631 44.22 6.06 -42.84
N GLN A 632 45.23 5.72 -43.62
CA GLN A 632 46.36 6.59 -43.91
C GLN A 632 45.82 7.92 -44.50
N PRO A 633 46.33 9.08 -44.04
CA PRO A 633 45.94 10.36 -44.65
C PRO A 633 46.43 10.34 -46.09
N THR A 634 45.50 10.49 -47.03
CA THR A 634 45.78 10.74 -48.45
C THR A 634 46.62 12.01 -48.58
N PRO A 635 47.75 11.97 -49.30
CA PRO A 635 48.53 13.17 -49.57
C PRO A 635 47.69 14.10 -50.46
N SER A 636 47.51 15.32 -50.01
CA SER A 636 46.87 16.39 -50.80
C SER A 636 47.78 16.77 -52.00
N PRO A 637 47.16 17.14 -53.13
CA PRO A 637 47.88 17.53 -54.34
C PRO A 637 48.61 18.87 -54.23
#